data_1630a109c1e0d74656ed077bd40bad55
#
_entry.id   1630a109c1e0d74656ed077bd40bad55
#
_cell.length_a   1.000
_cell.length_b   1.000
_cell.length_c   1.000
_cell.angle_alpha   90.00
_cell.angle_beta   90.00
_cell.angle_gamma   90.00
#
_symmetry.space_group_name_H-M   'P 1'
#
loop_
_entity.id
_entity.type
_entity.pdbx_description
1 polymer ?
#
loop_
_entity_poly.entity_id
_entity_poly.type
_entity_poly.pdbx_seq_one_letter_code
_entity_poly.pdbx_strand_id
1 'polypeptide(L)'
;TIFRSANKVVASIDFICREDVLNIVSNTNWDMVIFDEAHKLSAYEYGQKTYKSKRYEAAHLLSQQCEHILLLTATPHRGRTDTFKKLLQLLDEDIFATEDIAADRVKELSKDGLNKFFIRRLKEDMKDWNGNNLYKARYTRTVSFQLTPEEKRLYDNVTNYLTKQKEEATETRNIHVSLALAVMQRRLVSSIFAIKNTLHKRWIALQGIVDEVGKNPNLWKQRQKLEDLDVDSIDQYDDLEDDERDALDGILSDPRKFKLFTTSKSLAEIQTEAKEVKRLYEMANNLYNQNQEEKKYIELKELLKSQGVINGEKLVIFTEHKDTLLYLRERLSNNGYKVAVIHGGLSVDERRQAQWDFMSPETQILIATDAAGEGINLQFCRLLINWDIPWNPNRLEQRMGRIHRYGQKNDVLVFNMVADNTREGQVLSRLLIKLDIIRQSMGDDRVYDVIQDVLKDVSLDAIITSVFDGKESSFNQFIEQDEVIIEKVFRNKIEEQQKVIAHSEVDYKDARILKEHSDEKRLQPIYIRLFFERTFSYLGGKYRMIQDGIYEIENIPEVLSKRLKDDYNIYAENINKLLFCFDKHIFLDYQNTNAILGKVHYINPGNALFDALIDCVRDSFRDEMLKGTILVSPEDTEDYFAFYVKNQITDNRPNKGDDSIANEQLSFVYQTNNGEFHATSPAKFLDLHAPLHFAKQITLPAVIGNEEVTEWAFENITLPLFTSTQEIVETDATKRKEYLQTAFSQIIMDLDIEINELQGKVLLGDVKIQEKLLHKTERKAELLRKKDERIREMEQMVQINPKAPEILGCAYVVPLSQMEYEQHYGMKRDDEVEAIAMNMAIEYETADGWEAEDVSCQNLGYDIRSVNKLDIKRYIEVKGRSGLDGVMLSENEMNRLAQLGNSAWLYIVVNCKSTPQLYRIQNPAKKLTFERKDKGVQYYLPLDEWRNKTEK
;
A
#
# COMPACT_ATOMS: atom_id res chain seq x y z
N THR A 1 -8.59 -0.71 26.19
CA THR A 1 -9.15 -0.80 24.83
C THR A 1 -8.08 -1.33 23.88
N ILE A 2 -8.48 -2.06 22.86
CA ILE A 2 -7.55 -2.67 21.87
C ILE A 2 -6.62 -1.64 21.23
N PHE A 3 -7.09 -0.41 21.04
CA PHE A 3 -6.31 0.70 20.48
C PHE A 3 -5.13 1.17 21.35
N ARG A 4 -5.14 0.88 22.65
CA ARG A 4 -4.04 1.25 23.58
C ARG A 4 -3.09 0.09 23.84
N SER A 5 -3.51 -1.14 23.57
CA SER A 5 -2.73 -2.35 23.89
C SER A 5 -2.11 -3.02 22.66
N ALA A 6 -2.51 -2.64 21.44
CA ALA A 6 -2.01 -3.24 20.22
C ALA A 6 -1.06 -2.29 19.50
N ASN A 7 0.14 -2.77 19.16
CA ASN A 7 1.14 -2.00 18.41
C ASN A 7 0.72 -1.75 16.97
N LYS A 8 -0.17 -2.56 16.41
CA LYS A 8 -0.67 -2.46 15.03
C LYS A 8 -2.16 -2.74 14.99
N VAL A 9 -2.92 -1.80 14.45
CA VAL A 9 -4.37 -1.91 14.33
C VAL A 9 -4.78 -1.70 12.88
N VAL A 10 -5.67 -2.55 12.38
CA VAL A 10 -6.34 -2.38 11.09
C VAL A 10 -7.82 -2.24 11.36
N ALA A 11 -8.41 -1.16 10.87
CA ALA A 11 -9.83 -0.87 11.06
C ALA A 11 -10.42 -0.24 9.79
N SER A 12 -11.73 -0.40 9.56
CA SER A 12 -12.38 0.37 8.51
C SER A 12 -12.52 1.83 8.92
N ILE A 13 -12.41 2.75 7.97
CA ILE A 13 -12.55 4.18 8.25
C ILE A 13 -13.94 4.51 8.80
N ASP A 14 -14.99 3.81 8.35
CA ASP A 14 -16.37 4.01 8.82
C ASP A 14 -16.56 3.56 10.27
N PHE A 15 -15.85 2.51 10.69
CA PHE A 15 -15.80 2.12 12.09
C PHE A 15 -15.11 3.18 12.96
N ILE A 16 -14.02 3.79 12.45
CA ILE A 16 -13.31 4.88 13.14
C ILE A 16 -14.17 6.14 13.23
N CYS A 17 -15.03 6.42 12.24
CA CYS A 17 -15.93 7.59 12.24
C CYS A 17 -17.04 7.54 13.31
N ARG A 18 -17.22 6.41 13.99
CA ARG A 18 -18.16 6.33 15.12
C ARG A 18 -17.64 7.17 16.27
N GLU A 19 -18.48 8.00 16.85
CA GLU A 19 -18.12 8.98 17.89
C GLU A 19 -17.44 8.34 19.10
N ASP A 20 -17.93 7.18 19.54
CA ASP A 20 -17.36 6.40 20.65
C ASP A 20 -15.96 5.87 20.34
N VAL A 21 -15.72 5.45 19.09
CA VAL A 21 -14.44 4.93 18.64
C VAL A 21 -13.45 6.07 18.37
N LEU A 22 -13.88 7.10 17.65
CA LEU A 22 -13.06 8.24 17.28
C LEU A 22 -12.47 8.93 18.52
N ASN A 23 -13.28 9.11 19.57
CA ASN A 23 -12.79 9.66 20.86
C ASN A 23 -11.68 8.82 21.50
N ILE A 24 -11.71 7.50 21.34
CA ILE A 24 -10.67 6.62 21.88
C ILE A 24 -9.40 6.70 21.02
N VAL A 25 -9.55 6.61 19.72
CA VAL A 25 -8.45 6.57 18.74
C VAL A 25 -7.70 7.91 18.72
N SER A 26 -8.44 9.03 18.79
CA SER A 26 -7.87 10.38 18.83
C SER A 26 -7.17 10.74 20.16
N ASN A 27 -7.42 10.00 21.23
CA ASN A 27 -6.69 10.13 22.51
C ASN A 27 -5.59 9.09 22.70
N THR A 28 -5.17 8.43 21.61
CA THR A 28 -4.07 7.45 21.59
C THR A 28 -2.94 8.00 20.72
N ASN A 29 -1.70 7.97 21.21
CA ASN A 29 -0.55 8.39 20.41
C ASN A 29 -0.23 7.32 19.36
N TRP A 30 -0.10 7.75 18.11
CA TRP A 30 0.25 6.90 16.97
C TRP A 30 1.55 7.38 16.34
N ASP A 31 2.51 6.48 16.13
CA ASP A 31 3.73 6.82 15.40
C ASP A 31 3.40 7.03 13.92
N MET A 32 2.51 6.20 13.35
CA MET A 32 2.11 6.28 11.96
C MET A 32 0.64 5.92 11.78
N VAL A 33 -0.05 6.70 10.93
CA VAL A 33 -1.39 6.41 10.45
C VAL A 33 -1.37 6.28 8.93
N ILE A 34 -1.92 5.18 8.41
CA ILE A 34 -2.00 4.90 6.97
C ILE A 34 -3.47 4.89 6.56
N PHE A 35 -3.83 5.76 5.62
CA PHE A 35 -5.16 5.76 5.00
C PHE A 35 -5.07 5.14 3.61
N ASP A 36 -5.70 3.98 3.45
CA ASP A 36 -5.90 3.38 2.15
C ASP A 36 -7.14 3.96 1.47
N GLU A 37 -7.13 4.04 0.13
CA GLU A 37 -8.15 4.70 -0.68
C GLU A 37 -8.45 6.14 -0.19
N ALA A 38 -7.38 6.91 0.07
CA ALA A 38 -7.45 8.25 0.67
C ALA A 38 -8.34 9.23 -0.13
N HIS A 39 -8.64 8.95 -1.38
CA HIS A 39 -9.60 9.72 -2.18
C HIS A 39 -11.03 9.70 -1.59
N LYS A 40 -11.35 8.74 -0.72
CA LYS A 40 -12.62 8.69 0.03
C LYS A 40 -12.69 9.73 1.16
N LEU A 41 -11.54 10.33 1.56
CA LEU A 41 -11.46 11.42 2.53
C LEU A 41 -11.82 12.75 1.84
N SER A 42 -13.09 12.92 1.49
CA SER A 42 -13.53 14.05 0.69
C SER A 42 -13.83 15.29 1.53
N ALA A 43 -13.27 16.41 1.10
CA ALA A 43 -13.68 17.75 1.53
C ALA A 43 -13.62 18.68 0.32
N TYR A 44 -14.58 19.57 0.18
CA TYR A 44 -14.65 20.48 -0.96
C TYR A 44 -15.22 21.83 -0.55
N GLU A 45 -14.92 22.84 -1.37
CA GLU A 45 -15.36 24.20 -1.17
C GLU A 45 -16.53 24.53 -2.11
N TYR A 46 -17.63 25.04 -1.55
CA TYR A 46 -18.77 25.55 -2.31
C TYR A 46 -19.07 26.97 -1.89
N GLY A 47 -18.72 27.93 -2.72
CA GLY A 47 -18.77 29.35 -2.36
C GLY A 47 -17.85 29.68 -1.18
N GLN A 48 -18.41 30.10 -0.06
CA GLN A 48 -17.65 30.43 1.17
C GLN A 48 -17.70 29.33 2.23
N LYS A 49 -18.29 28.16 1.94
CA LYS A 49 -18.43 27.07 2.88
C LYS A 49 -17.56 25.89 2.46
N THR A 50 -16.82 25.35 3.39
CA THR A 50 -16.11 24.07 3.22
C THR A 50 -16.99 22.94 3.74
N TYR A 51 -17.32 21.99 2.89
CA TYR A 51 -18.00 20.76 3.26
C TYR A 51 -16.95 19.72 3.54
N LYS A 52 -17.03 19.05 4.69
CA LYS A 52 -16.14 18.00 5.12
C LYS A 52 -16.94 16.73 5.35
N SER A 53 -16.53 15.62 4.76
CA SER A 53 -17.11 14.32 5.10
C SER A 53 -16.69 13.89 6.51
N LYS A 54 -17.48 13.06 7.18
CA LYS A 54 -17.10 12.47 8.48
C LYS A 54 -15.75 11.73 8.40
N ARG A 55 -15.47 11.07 7.27
CA ARG A 55 -14.19 10.41 7.00
C ARG A 55 -13.02 11.41 6.96
N TYR A 56 -13.22 12.58 6.34
CA TYR A 56 -12.22 13.64 6.33
C TYR A 56 -11.98 14.24 7.73
N GLU A 57 -13.04 14.48 8.49
CA GLU A 57 -12.93 15.01 9.86
C GLU A 57 -12.17 14.06 10.77
N ALA A 58 -12.44 12.75 10.70
CA ALA A 58 -11.70 11.74 11.43
C ALA A 58 -10.23 11.71 11.02
N ALA A 59 -9.94 11.75 9.70
CA ALA A 59 -8.57 11.78 9.19
C ALA A 59 -7.82 13.05 9.62
N HIS A 60 -8.48 14.20 9.63
CA HIS A 60 -7.91 15.47 10.08
C HIS A 60 -7.55 15.45 11.58
N LEU A 61 -8.41 14.90 12.43
CA LEU A 61 -8.09 14.73 13.85
C LEU A 61 -6.89 13.79 14.06
N LEU A 62 -6.82 12.68 13.32
CA LEU A 62 -5.73 11.73 13.44
C LEU A 62 -4.41 12.28 12.88
N SER A 63 -4.45 13.07 11.78
CA SER A 63 -3.27 13.68 11.21
C SER A 63 -2.57 14.67 12.14
N GLN A 64 -3.31 15.29 13.05
CA GLN A 64 -2.75 16.21 14.04
C GLN A 64 -2.08 15.49 15.23
N GLN A 65 -2.34 14.20 15.40
CA GLN A 65 -1.90 13.44 16.58
C GLN A 65 -0.90 12.33 16.25
N CYS A 66 -0.68 12.03 14.99
CA CYS A 66 0.34 11.07 14.56
C CYS A 66 1.64 11.77 14.13
N GLU A 67 2.76 11.08 14.31
CA GLU A 67 4.06 11.59 13.87
C GLU A 67 4.21 11.49 12.35
N HIS A 68 3.72 10.39 11.77
CA HIS A 68 3.80 10.12 10.34
C HIS A 68 2.41 9.78 9.79
N ILE A 69 2.08 10.37 8.64
CA ILE A 69 0.87 10.06 7.90
C ILE A 69 1.20 9.60 6.49
N LEU A 70 0.55 8.52 6.05
CA LEU A 70 0.67 7.99 4.70
C LEU A 70 -0.72 7.90 4.07
N LEU A 71 -0.91 8.60 2.96
CA LEU A 71 -2.14 8.57 2.18
C LEU A 71 -1.92 7.76 0.90
N LEU A 72 -2.61 6.64 0.77
CA LEU A 72 -2.54 5.76 -0.40
C LEU A 72 -3.78 5.94 -1.27
N THR A 73 -3.59 6.21 -2.55
CA THR A 73 -4.70 6.31 -3.50
C THR A 73 -4.24 6.07 -4.93
N ALA A 74 -5.07 5.41 -5.73
CA ALA A 74 -4.86 5.29 -7.17
C ALA A 74 -5.27 6.58 -7.90
N THR A 75 -6.21 7.34 -7.36
CA THR A 75 -6.84 8.52 -7.98
C THR A 75 -6.83 9.70 -7.04
N PRO A 76 -5.73 10.47 -6.94
CA PRO A 76 -5.63 11.60 -6.03
C PRO A 76 -6.55 12.77 -6.42
N HIS A 77 -6.89 12.87 -7.70
CA HIS A 77 -7.79 13.86 -8.27
C HIS A 77 -9.11 13.21 -8.75
N ARG A 78 -10.23 13.72 -8.25
CA ARG A 78 -11.56 13.41 -8.79
C ARG A 78 -12.08 14.55 -9.69
N GLY A 79 -11.20 15.13 -10.52
CA GLY A 79 -11.56 16.26 -11.38
C GLY A 79 -11.72 17.62 -10.66
N ARG A 80 -11.46 17.69 -9.33
CA ARG A 80 -11.55 18.91 -8.53
C ARG A 80 -10.23 19.17 -7.81
N THR A 81 -9.61 20.30 -8.11
CA THR A 81 -8.33 20.74 -7.49
C THR A 81 -8.46 21.01 -5.99
N ASP A 82 -9.63 21.49 -5.56
CA ASP A 82 -9.92 21.77 -4.15
C ASP A 82 -9.88 20.49 -3.28
N THR A 83 -10.38 19.38 -3.79
CA THR A 83 -10.35 18.09 -3.07
C THR A 83 -8.92 17.58 -2.88
N PHE A 84 -8.08 17.68 -3.91
CA PHE A 84 -6.69 17.29 -3.82
C PHE A 84 -5.89 18.16 -2.84
N LYS A 85 -6.08 19.47 -2.88
CA LYS A 85 -5.54 20.39 -1.88
C LYS A 85 -5.90 19.96 -0.45
N LYS A 86 -7.18 19.59 -0.22
CA LYS A 86 -7.63 19.14 1.10
C LYS A 86 -6.93 17.84 1.53
N LEU A 87 -6.63 16.93 0.63
CA LEU A 87 -5.82 15.76 0.94
C LEU A 87 -4.37 16.13 1.31
N LEU A 88 -3.74 17.04 0.55
CA LEU A 88 -2.40 17.53 0.87
C LEU A 88 -2.36 18.29 2.20
N GLN A 89 -3.45 18.99 2.56
CA GLN A 89 -3.59 19.66 3.85
C GLN A 89 -3.62 18.69 5.05
N LEU A 90 -3.97 17.41 4.84
CA LEU A 90 -3.82 16.38 5.88
C LEU A 90 -2.34 16.05 6.15
N LEU A 91 -1.46 16.23 5.16
CA LEU A 91 -0.01 16.05 5.33
C LEU A 91 0.63 17.26 6.01
N ASP A 92 0.29 18.46 5.53
CA ASP A 92 0.76 19.73 6.12
C ASP A 92 -0.19 20.87 5.71
N GLU A 93 -0.90 21.40 6.69
CA GLU A 93 -1.91 22.44 6.47
C GLU A 93 -1.29 23.80 6.09
N ASP A 94 -0.07 24.05 6.54
CA ASP A 94 0.62 25.32 6.37
C ASP A 94 1.35 25.40 5.02
N ILE A 95 1.95 24.28 4.57
CA ILE A 95 2.62 24.20 3.28
C ILE A 95 1.61 24.21 2.12
N PHE A 96 0.46 23.56 2.28
CA PHE A 96 -0.57 23.42 1.24
C PHE A 96 -1.81 24.29 1.49
N ALA A 97 -1.61 25.54 1.88
CA ALA A 97 -2.68 26.41 2.34
C ALA A 97 -3.64 26.87 1.23
N THR A 98 -3.15 27.12 0.00
CA THR A 98 -3.97 27.54 -1.16
C THR A 98 -3.81 26.59 -2.34
N GLU A 99 -4.75 26.62 -3.31
CA GLU A 99 -4.69 25.75 -4.49
C GLU A 99 -3.47 26.06 -5.38
N ASP A 100 -3.20 27.33 -5.59
CA ASP A 100 -2.08 27.79 -6.42
C ASP A 100 -0.74 27.40 -5.79
N ILE A 101 -0.61 27.62 -4.48
CA ILE A 101 0.58 27.22 -3.71
C ILE A 101 0.72 25.70 -3.75
N ALA A 102 -0.34 24.93 -3.57
CA ALA A 102 -0.26 23.46 -3.60
C ALA A 102 0.24 22.96 -4.96
N ALA A 103 -0.28 23.48 -6.07
CA ALA A 103 0.13 23.13 -7.41
C ALA A 103 1.58 23.50 -7.70
N ASP A 104 2.01 24.71 -7.32
CA ASP A 104 3.38 25.19 -7.53
C ASP A 104 4.38 24.42 -6.66
N ARG A 105 4.02 24.09 -5.42
CA ARG A 105 4.87 23.31 -4.52
C ARG A 105 5.08 21.88 -5.01
N VAL A 106 4.03 21.23 -5.51
CA VAL A 106 4.17 19.91 -6.13
C VAL A 106 5.13 19.97 -7.32
N LYS A 107 5.10 21.04 -8.13
CA LYS A 107 6.04 21.25 -9.25
C LYS A 107 7.47 21.51 -8.79
N GLU A 108 7.69 22.37 -7.78
CA GLU A 108 9.02 22.67 -7.25
C GLU A 108 9.68 21.44 -6.62
N LEU A 109 8.94 20.73 -5.77
CA LEU A 109 9.39 19.51 -5.12
C LEU A 109 9.74 18.39 -6.12
N SER A 110 9.13 18.44 -7.32
CA SER A 110 9.41 17.50 -8.40
C SER A 110 10.71 17.79 -9.12
N LYS A 111 11.08 19.07 -9.26
CA LYS A 111 12.31 19.47 -9.98
C LYS A 111 13.57 19.06 -9.24
N ASP A 112 13.55 19.07 -7.91
CA ASP A 112 14.71 18.77 -7.07
C ASP A 112 14.93 17.27 -6.84
N GLY A 113 14.11 16.40 -7.44
CA GLY A 113 14.18 14.94 -7.27
C GLY A 113 13.81 14.44 -5.85
N LEU A 114 13.48 15.34 -4.93
CA LEU A 114 13.27 15.11 -3.51
C LEU A 114 11.84 15.40 -3.09
N ASN A 115 10.84 14.91 -3.84
CA ASN A 115 9.47 15.07 -3.41
C ASN A 115 9.17 14.17 -2.20
N LYS A 116 9.27 14.76 -1.00
CA LYS A 116 8.99 14.07 0.27
C LYS A 116 7.48 13.88 0.53
N PHE A 117 6.61 14.61 -0.17
CA PHE A 117 5.18 14.65 0.11
C PHE A 117 4.33 13.83 -0.84
N PHE A 118 4.80 13.59 -2.06
CA PHE A 118 4.00 12.95 -3.09
C PHE A 118 4.85 12.07 -4.00
N ILE A 119 4.44 10.80 -4.15
CA ILE A 119 5.06 9.85 -5.08
C ILE A 119 3.95 9.23 -5.93
N ARG A 120 4.05 9.35 -7.24
CA ARG A 120 3.18 8.66 -8.19
C ARG A 120 4.01 7.74 -9.07
N ARG A 121 3.50 6.52 -9.28
CA ARG A 121 4.08 5.53 -10.19
C ARG A 121 2.98 4.96 -11.07
N LEU A 122 3.26 4.85 -12.35
CA LEU A 122 2.38 4.20 -13.31
C LEU A 122 2.86 2.77 -13.53
N LYS A 123 1.94 1.86 -13.82
CA LYS A 123 2.26 0.44 -14.04
C LYS A 123 3.20 0.25 -15.22
N GLU A 124 3.03 1.06 -16.25
CA GLU A 124 3.79 1.06 -17.50
C GLU A 124 5.26 1.46 -17.30
N ASP A 125 5.52 2.33 -16.32
CA ASP A 125 6.86 2.83 -16.00
C ASP A 125 7.62 1.88 -15.05
N MET A 126 6.93 0.90 -14.48
CA MET A 126 7.53 -0.02 -13.51
C MET A 126 8.30 -1.14 -14.21
N LYS A 127 9.60 -1.18 -13.97
CA LYS A 127 10.52 -2.17 -14.52
C LYS A 127 11.20 -2.97 -13.42
N ASP A 128 11.65 -4.16 -13.73
CA ASP A 128 12.54 -4.91 -12.86
C ASP A 128 13.98 -4.36 -12.95
N TRP A 129 14.89 -4.90 -12.11
CA TRP A 129 16.29 -4.47 -12.10
C TRP A 129 17.05 -4.74 -13.41
N ASN A 130 16.45 -5.55 -14.33
CA ASN A 130 17.00 -5.86 -15.64
C ASN A 130 16.38 -4.99 -16.76
N GLY A 131 15.47 -4.08 -16.40
CA GLY A 131 14.78 -3.19 -17.34
C GLY A 131 13.55 -3.80 -18.01
N ASN A 132 13.10 -5.00 -17.61
CA ASN A 132 11.87 -5.61 -18.12
C ASN A 132 10.65 -5.05 -17.41
N ASN A 133 9.55 -4.88 -18.15
CA ASN A 133 8.30 -4.42 -17.55
C ASN A 133 7.79 -5.41 -16.48
N LEU A 134 7.45 -4.87 -15.30
CA LEU A 134 6.90 -5.65 -14.19
C LEU A 134 5.46 -6.08 -14.44
N TYR A 135 4.73 -5.32 -15.25
CA TYR A 135 3.34 -5.61 -15.61
C TYR A 135 3.26 -6.14 -17.03
N LYS A 136 2.38 -7.11 -17.24
CA LYS A 136 2.07 -7.65 -18.56
C LYS A 136 1.20 -6.68 -19.37
N ALA A 137 1.14 -6.84 -20.69
CA ALA A 137 0.30 -6.00 -21.53
C ALA A 137 -1.19 -6.22 -21.22
N ARG A 138 -1.96 -5.16 -21.37
CA ARG A 138 -3.42 -5.17 -21.22
C ARG A 138 -4.06 -4.83 -22.56
N TYR A 139 -4.99 -5.67 -23.00
CA TYR A 139 -5.77 -5.45 -24.22
C TYR A 139 -7.24 -5.33 -23.89
N THR A 140 -7.83 -4.19 -24.21
CA THR A 140 -9.26 -3.92 -24.02
C THR A 140 -9.97 -4.01 -25.37
N ARG A 141 -11.09 -4.74 -25.42
CA ARG A 141 -11.91 -4.89 -26.62
C ARG A 141 -13.37 -4.59 -26.32
N THR A 142 -14.01 -3.81 -27.18
CA THR A 142 -15.44 -3.56 -27.12
C THR A 142 -16.17 -4.63 -27.94
N VAL A 143 -17.12 -5.32 -27.29
CA VAL A 143 -18.01 -6.30 -27.93
C VAL A 143 -19.35 -5.64 -28.14
N SER A 144 -19.55 -5.16 -29.35
CA SER A 144 -20.76 -4.49 -29.76
C SER A 144 -21.81 -5.46 -30.26
N PHE A 145 -23.06 -5.28 -29.87
CA PHE A 145 -24.20 -6.09 -30.32
C PHE A 145 -25.46 -5.20 -30.43
N GLN A 146 -26.48 -5.71 -31.15
CA GLN A 146 -27.76 -5.04 -31.27
C GLN A 146 -28.84 -5.81 -30.53
N LEU A 147 -29.62 -5.12 -29.71
CA LEU A 147 -30.81 -5.67 -29.08
C LEU A 147 -31.76 -6.21 -30.14
N THR A 148 -32.45 -7.32 -29.86
CA THR A 148 -33.51 -7.81 -30.71
C THR A 148 -34.65 -6.78 -30.83
N PRO A 149 -35.51 -6.86 -31.85
CA PRO A 149 -36.62 -5.90 -31.98
C PRO A 149 -37.52 -5.85 -30.77
N GLU A 150 -37.73 -6.98 -30.07
CA GLU A 150 -38.53 -7.09 -28.88
C GLU A 150 -37.84 -6.46 -27.67
N GLU A 151 -36.55 -6.72 -27.49
CA GLU A 151 -35.72 -6.11 -26.43
C GLU A 151 -35.62 -4.59 -26.65
N LYS A 152 -35.43 -4.15 -27.91
CA LYS A 152 -35.38 -2.75 -28.26
C LYS A 152 -36.71 -2.04 -27.99
N ARG A 153 -37.83 -2.71 -28.25
CA ARG A 153 -39.16 -2.17 -27.95
C ARG A 153 -39.37 -2.01 -26.45
N LEU A 154 -38.93 -2.96 -25.64
CA LEU A 154 -38.96 -2.82 -24.18
C LEU A 154 -38.10 -1.64 -23.73
N TYR A 155 -36.86 -1.58 -24.22
CA TYR A 155 -35.90 -0.50 -23.92
C TYR A 155 -36.52 0.87 -24.23
N ASP A 156 -37.07 1.07 -25.45
CA ASP A 156 -37.64 2.35 -25.86
C ASP A 156 -38.85 2.76 -25.01
N ASN A 157 -39.73 1.80 -24.68
CA ASN A 157 -40.90 2.10 -23.84
C ASN A 157 -40.50 2.49 -22.41
N VAL A 158 -39.55 1.79 -21.80
CA VAL A 158 -39.09 2.12 -20.44
C VAL A 158 -38.35 3.45 -20.47
N THR A 159 -37.45 3.67 -21.43
CA THR A 159 -36.71 4.95 -21.57
C THR A 159 -37.66 6.13 -21.74
N ASN A 160 -38.71 6.01 -22.57
CA ASN A 160 -39.72 7.08 -22.76
C ASN A 160 -40.47 7.36 -21.43
N TYR A 161 -40.82 6.33 -20.68
CA TYR A 161 -41.42 6.49 -19.36
C TYR A 161 -40.47 7.26 -18.42
N LEU A 162 -39.17 6.85 -18.35
CA LEU A 162 -38.18 7.50 -17.50
C LEU A 162 -37.91 8.95 -17.89
N THR A 163 -37.79 9.24 -19.19
CA THR A 163 -37.61 10.59 -19.72
C THR A 163 -38.73 11.53 -19.30
N LYS A 164 -39.99 11.06 -19.47
CA LYS A 164 -41.17 11.83 -19.05
C LYS A 164 -41.14 12.15 -17.54
N GLN A 165 -40.85 11.16 -16.71
CA GLN A 165 -40.78 11.34 -15.27
C GLN A 165 -39.62 12.29 -14.87
N LYS A 166 -38.50 12.26 -15.58
CA LYS A 166 -37.35 13.15 -15.35
C LYS A 166 -37.69 14.62 -15.70
N GLU A 167 -38.36 14.86 -16.81
CA GLU A 167 -38.80 16.20 -17.17
C GLU A 167 -39.67 16.82 -16.06
N GLU A 168 -40.63 16.05 -15.56
CA GLU A 168 -41.52 16.45 -14.44
C GLU A 168 -40.72 16.64 -13.14
N ALA A 169 -39.69 15.81 -12.85
CA ALA A 169 -38.82 15.94 -11.68
C ALA A 169 -37.94 17.20 -11.74
N THR A 170 -37.47 17.57 -12.94
CA THR A 170 -36.65 18.77 -13.15
C THR A 170 -37.46 20.03 -12.91
N GLU A 171 -38.70 20.09 -13.39
CA GLU A 171 -39.59 21.20 -13.12
C GLU A 171 -39.91 21.40 -11.62
N THR A 172 -39.94 20.29 -10.87
CA THR A 172 -40.21 20.30 -9.42
C THR A 172 -38.96 20.39 -8.57
N ARG A 173 -37.76 20.39 -9.17
CA ARG A 173 -36.42 20.33 -8.51
C ARG A 173 -36.28 19.15 -7.52
N ASN A 174 -36.84 18.00 -7.86
CA ASN A 174 -36.79 16.81 -7.03
C ASN A 174 -35.61 15.93 -7.41
N ILE A 175 -34.48 16.11 -6.72
CA ILE A 175 -33.20 15.39 -6.97
C ILE A 175 -33.37 13.87 -6.73
N HIS A 176 -34.13 13.50 -5.71
CA HIS A 176 -34.31 12.10 -5.36
C HIS A 176 -35.01 11.26 -6.45
N VAL A 177 -35.99 11.88 -7.13
CA VAL A 177 -36.64 11.24 -8.28
C VAL A 177 -35.66 11.07 -9.43
N SER A 178 -34.87 12.09 -9.73
CA SER A 178 -33.87 12.01 -10.81
C SER A 178 -32.86 10.88 -10.56
N LEU A 179 -32.43 10.70 -9.30
CA LEU A 179 -31.53 9.62 -8.90
C LEU A 179 -32.20 8.23 -9.11
N ALA A 180 -33.42 8.06 -8.63
CA ALA A 180 -34.14 6.80 -8.80
C ALA A 180 -34.34 6.41 -10.29
N LEU A 181 -34.62 7.40 -11.14
CA LEU A 181 -34.78 7.19 -12.57
C LEU A 181 -33.47 6.80 -13.26
N ALA A 182 -32.34 7.41 -12.84
CA ALA A 182 -31.01 7.05 -13.35
C ALA A 182 -30.66 5.60 -12.99
N VAL A 183 -30.93 5.16 -11.75
CA VAL A 183 -30.72 3.77 -11.33
C VAL A 183 -31.60 2.80 -12.15
N MET A 184 -32.86 3.15 -12.42
CA MET A 184 -33.72 2.32 -13.26
C MET A 184 -33.20 2.19 -14.68
N GLN A 185 -32.63 3.25 -15.26
CA GLN A 185 -32.04 3.22 -16.59
C GLN A 185 -30.80 2.31 -16.64
N ARG A 186 -29.91 2.40 -15.64
CA ARG A 186 -28.75 1.49 -15.55
C ARG A 186 -29.19 0.03 -15.48
N ARG A 187 -30.20 -0.28 -14.71
CA ARG A 187 -30.79 -1.64 -14.63
C ARG A 187 -31.40 -2.13 -15.93
N LEU A 188 -32.02 -1.22 -16.70
CA LEU A 188 -32.59 -1.53 -18.02
C LEU A 188 -31.51 -1.99 -19.00
N VAL A 189 -30.33 -1.34 -19.00
CA VAL A 189 -29.20 -1.68 -19.86
C VAL A 189 -28.45 -2.93 -19.36
N SER A 190 -28.56 -3.22 -18.06
CA SER A 190 -27.89 -4.37 -17.43
C SER A 190 -28.52 -5.70 -17.84
N SER A 191 -29.79 -5.94 -17.51
CA SER A 191 -30.50 -7.16 -17.91
C SER A 191 -32.02 -7.00 -17.84
N ILE A 192 -32.73 -7.78 -18.66
CA ILE A 192 -34.21 -7.86 -18.62
C ILE A 192 -34.69 -8.30 -17.24
N PHE A 193 -33.96 -9.19 -16.57
CA PHE A 193 -34.28 -9.65 -15.23
C PHE A 193 -34.20 -8.51 -14.20
N ALA A 194 -33.16 -7.68 -14.26
CA ALA A 194 -32.99 -6.56 -13.33
C ALA A 194 -34.09 -5.52 -13.48
N ILE A 195 -34.39 -5.11 -14.70
CA ILE A 195 -35.45 -4.11 -14.94
C ILE A 195 -36.84 -4.66 -14.63
N LYS A 196 -37.12 -5.94 -14.95
CA LYS A 196 -38.36 -6.61 -14.57
C LYS A 196 -38.59 -6.52 -13.06
N ASN A 197 -37.58 -6.87 -12.27
CA ASN A 197 -37.69 -6.86 -10.80
C ASN A 197 -37.88 -5.42 -10.29
N THR A 198 -37.24 -4.44 -10.87
CA THR A 198 -37.38 -3.03 -10.51
C THR A 198 -38.77 -2.50 -10.84
N LEU A 199 -39.28 -2.76 -12.02
CA LEU A 199 -40.64 -2.39 -12.43
C LEU A 199 -41.71 -3.07 -11.55
N HIS A 200 -41.49 -4.33 -11.19
CA HIS A 200 -42.38 -5.03 -10.28
C HIS A 200 -42.45 -4.39 -8.90
N LYS A 201 -41.30 -4.11 -8.30
CA LYS A 201 -41.21 -3.44 -7.01
C LYS A 201 -41.88 -2.06 -7.07
N ARG A 202 -41.59 -1.27 -8.14
CA ARG A 202 -42.17 0.06 -8.36
C ARG A 202 -43.71 -0.04 -8.50
N TRP A 203 -44.22 -0.99 -9.27
CA TRP A 203 -45.65 -1.18 -9.41
C TRP A 203 -46.32 -1.52 -8.09
N ILE A 204 -45.74 -2.46 -7.30
CA ILE A 204 -46.29 -2.81 -5.96
C ILE A 204 -46.31 -1.60 -5.05
N ALA A 205 -45.24 -0.78 -5.07
CA ALA A 205 -45.15 0.42 -4.24
C ALA A 205 -46.22 1.46 -4.62
N LEU A 206 -46.41 1.71 -5.92
CA LEU A 206 -47.44 2.64 -6.41
C LEU A 206 -48.87 2.12 -6.08
N GLN A 207 -49.11 0.83 -6.27
CA GLN A 207 -50.40 0.18 -5.93
C GLN A 207 -50.68 0.30 -4.44
N GLY A 208 -49.69 0.06 -3.58
CA GLY A 208 -49.81 0.21 -2.13
C GLY A 208 -50.24 1.63 -1.74
N ILE A 209 -49.65 2.65 -2.41
CA ILE A 209 -50.05 4.06 -2.19
C ILE A 209 -51.52 4.31 -2.64
N VAL A 210 -51.91 3.80 -3.79
CA VAL A 210 -53.26 3.89 -4.28
C VAL A 210 -54.26 3.31 -3.29
N ASP A 211 -53.94 2.09 -2.74
CA ASP A 211 -54.81 1.37 -1.80
C ASP A 211 -54.91 2.05 -0.44
N GLU A 212 -53.80 2.67 0.06
CA GLU A 212 -53.79 3.39 1.34
C GLU A 212 -54.51 4.74 1.25
N VAL A 213 -54.22 5.49 0.19
CA VAL A 213 -54.87 6.80 -0.01
C VAL A 213 -56.34 6.68 -0.35
N GLY A 214 -56.73 5.57 -1.03
CA GLY A 214 -58.12 5.21 -1.26
C GLY A 214 -58.89 4.96 0.05
N LYS A 215 -58.24 4.47 1.08
CA LYS A 215 -58.81 4.25 2.40
C LYS A 215 -58.82 5.50 3.28
N ASN A 216 -57.84 6.40 3.14
CA ASN A 216 -57.73 7.58 3.94
C ASN A 216 -57.11 8.78 3.15
N PRO A 217 -57.87 9.62 2.48
CA PRO A 217 -57.38 10.74 1.66
C PRO A 217 -56.54 11.79 2.42
N ASN A 218 -56.67 11.89 3.72
CA ASN A 218 -55.91 12.83 4.53
C ASN A 218 -54.45 12.44 4.71
N LEU A 219 -54.08 11.17 4.51
CA LEU A 219 -52.70 10.70 4.56
C LEU A 219 -51.83 11.33 3.47
N TRP A 220 -52.40 11.76 2.35
CA TRP A 220 -51.65 12.44 1.29
C TRP A 220 -51.05 13.76 1.74
N LYS A 221 -51.76 14.57 2.53
CA LYS A 221 -51.29 15.85 3.03
C LYS A 221 -50.22 15.74 4.14
N GLN A 222 -50.30 14.68 4.95
CA GLN A 222 -49.37 14.45 6.05
C GLN A 222 -48.00 13.95 5.61
N ARG A 223 -47.90 13.35 4.46
CA ARG A 223 -46.70 12.72 3.95
C ARG A 223 -45.68 13.65 3.26
N GLN A 224 -45.95 14.96 3.13
CA GLN A 224 -45.04 15.97 2.56
C GLN A 224 -43.85 16.37 3.47
N LYS A 225 -43.79 15.85 4.71
CA LYS A 225 -42.69 16.12 5.65
C LYS A 225 -41.96 14.79 5.93
N LEU A 226 -40.99 14.42 5.11
CA LEU A 226 -40.09 13.33 5.38
C LEU A 226 -38.64 13.80 5.25
N GLU A 227 -37.80 13.24 6.11
CA GLU A 227 -36.38 13.50 6.28
C GLU A 227 -35.59 13.41 4.97
N ASP A 228 -34.65 14.34 4.80
CA ASP A 228 -33.72 14.37 3.67
C ASP A 228 -32.86 13.09 3.66
N LEU A 229 -32.63 12.55 2.48
CA LEU A 229 -31.62 11.53 2.26
C LEU A 229 -30.24 12.21 2.19
N ASP A 230 -29.23 11.60 2.79
CA ASP A 230 -27.85 12.12 2.81
C ASP A 230 -27.14 12.11 1.42
N VAL A 231 -27.87 11.83 0.34
CA VAL A 231 -27.33 11.75 -1.05
C VAL A 231 -27.99 12.82 -1.92
N ASP A 232 -27.25 13.85 -2.20
CA ASP A 232 -27.73 15.03 -2.94
C ASP A 232 -27.40 15.04 -4.45
N SER A 233 -26.66 14.04 -4.94
CA SER A 233 -26.27 13.97 -6.37
C SER A 233 -26.04 12.55 -6.87
N ILE A 234 -26.07 12.37 -8.19
CA ILE A 234 -25.74 11.10 -8.86
C ILE A 234 -24.26 10.75 -8.67
N ASP A 235 -23.38 11.76 -8.63
CA ASP A 235 -21.94 11.56 -8.36
C ASP A 235 -21.71 10.95 -6.98
N GLN A 236 -22.49 11.37 -5.98
CA GLN A 236 -22.43 10.78 -4.65
C GLN A 236 -22.94 9.34 -4.64
N TYR A 237 -23.97 9.00 -5.43
CA TYR A 237 -24.44 7.62 -5.59
C TYR A 237 -23.36 6.72 -6.18
N ASP A 238 -22.60 7.21 -7.14
CA ASP A 238 -21.50 6.44 -7.75
C ASP A 238 -20.33 6.23 -6.80
N ASP A 239 -20.21 7.06 -5.78
CA ASP A 239 -19.19 6.94 -4.74
C ASP A 239 -19.59 6.02 -3.57
N LEU A 240 -20.87 5.62 -3.46
CA LEU A 240 -21.36 4.72 -2.43
C LEU A 240 -20.78 3.30 -2.58
N GLU A 241 -20.54 2.64 -1.47
CA GLU A 241 -20.23 1.21 -1.44
C GLU A 241 -21.47 0.38 -1.81
N ASP A 242 -21.30 -0.88 -2.23
CA ASP A 242 -22.43 -1.72 -2.65
C ASP A 242 -23.43 -1.96 -1.52
N ASP A 243 -22.97 -2.08 -0.26
CA ASP A 243 -23.85 -2.23 0.89
C ASP A 243 -24.71 -0.97 1.10
N GLU A 244 -24.13 0.21 0.88
CA GLU A 244 -24.85 1.49 0.93
C GLU A 244 -25.81 1.63 -0.26
N ARG A 245 -25.40 1.14 -1.45
CA ARG A 245 -26.26 1.09 -2.65
C ARG A 245 -27.39 0.10 -2.48
N ASP A 246 -27.12 -1.11 -1.97
CA ASP A 246 -28.15 -2.10 -1.68
C ASP A 246 -29.12 -1.59 -0.62
N ALA A 247 -28.65 -0.83 0.38
CA ALA A 247 -29.48 -0.15 1.35
C ALA A 247 -30.36 0.94 0.70
N LEU A 248 -29.77 1.75 -0.19
CA LEU A 248 -30.50 2.79 -0.94
C LEU A 248 -31.50 2.16 -1.91
N ASP A 249 -31.14 1.09 -2.60
CA ASP A 249 -32.05 0.29 -3.44
C ASP A 249 -33.19 -0.33 -2.63
N GLY A 250 -32.92 -0.72 -1.39
CA GLY A 250 -33.93 -1.12 -0.42
C GLY A 250 -34.90 0.02 -0.07
N ILE A 251 -34.39 1.23 0.13
CA ILE A 251 -35.17 2.44 0.38
C ILE A 251 -36.01 2.82 -0.87
N LEU A 252 -35.41 2.76 -2.06
CA LEU A 252 -36.09 2.98 -3.34
C LEU A 252 -37.21 1.97 -3.60
N SER A 253 -37.17 0.82 -2.93
CA SER A 253 -38.13 -0.28 -3.06
C SER A 253 -39.14 -0.31 -1.91
N ASP A 254 -38.99 0.51 -0.84
CA ASP A 254 -39.91 0.53 0.31
C ASP A 254 -41.15 1.37 -0.03
N PRO A 255 -42.37 0.79 -0.05
CA PRO A 255 -43.59 1.53 -0.32
C PRO A 255 -43.81 2.74 0.61
N ARG A 256 -43.29 2.69 1.83
CA ARG A 256 -43.40 3.78 2.80
C ARG A 256 -42.53 4.99 2.48
N LYS A 257 -41.37 4.76 1.87
CA LYS A 257 -40.39 5.80 1.46
C LYS A 257 -40.52 6.18 -0.01
N PHE A 258 -41.23 5.39 -0.79
CA PHE A 258 -41.39 5.52 -2.25
C PHE A 258 -41.95 6.89 -2.69
N LYS A 259 -42.64 7.64 -1.81
CA LYS A 259 -43.16 9.00 -2.13
C LYS A 259 -42.10 10.03 -2.47
N LEU A 260 -40.88 9.83 -1.98
CA LEU A 260 -39.75 10.70 -2.32
C LEU A 260 -39.38 10.51 -3.80
N PHE A 261 -39.83 9.43 -4.45
CA PHE A 261 -39.40 8.96 -5.76
C PHE A 261 -40.50 8.99 -6.84
N THR A 262 -41.56 9.71 -6.65
CA THR A 262 -42.60 9.98 -7.66
C THR A 262 -42.83 11.46 -7.85
N THR A 263 -43.08 11.86 -9.11
CA THR A 263 -43.47 13.25 -9.48
C THR A 263 -44.97 13.50 -9.40
N SER A 264 -45.76 12.40 -9.29
CA SER A 264 -47.21 12.44 -9.29
C SER A 264 -47.80 13.24 -8.12
N LYS A 265 -48.60 14.26 -8.40
CA LYS A 265 -49.15 15.22 -7.42
C LYS A 265 -50.57 14.84 -6.96
N SER A 266 -51.26 13.96 -7.70
CA SER A 266 -52.62 13.56 -7.41
C SER A 266 -52.81 12.06 -7.45
N LEU A 267 -53.87 11.53 -6.80
CA LEU A 267 -54.23 10.12 -6.81
C LEU A 267 -54.47 9.60 -8.22
N ALA A 268 -55.10 10.41 -9.09
CA ALA A 268 -55.35 10.08 -10.48
C ALA A 268 -54.05 9.90 -11.30
N GLU A 269 -53.05 10.76 -11.05
CA GLU A 269 -51.73 10.65 -11.69
C GLU A 269 -51.02 9.37 -11.23
N ILE A 270 -51.02 9.04 -9.90
CA ILE A 270 -50.43 7.83 -9.38
C ILE A 270 -51.09 6.58 -9.97
N GLN A 271 -52.43 6.59 -10.07
CA GLN A 271 -53.17 5.48 -10.70
C GLN A 271 -52.78 5.30 -12.17
N THR A 272 -52.58 6.42 -12.90
CA THR A 272 -52.13 6.37 -14.28
C THR A 272 -50.69 5.86 -14.38
N GLU A 273 -49.78 6.32 -13.53
CA GLU A 273 -48.43 5.85 -13.42
C GLU A 273 -48.36 4.36 -13.06
N ALA A 274 -49.15 3.91 -12.08
CA ALA A 274 -49.19 2.51 -11.67
C ALA A 274 -49.66 1.58 -12.81
N LYS A 275 -50.60 2.01 -13.64
CA LYS A 275 -51.08 1.28 -14.83
C LYS A 275 -49.95 1.19 -15.89
N GLU A 276 -49.21 2.25 -16.12
CA GLU A 276 -48.14 2.29 -17.10
C GLU A 276 -46.98 1.40 -16.63
N VAL A 277 -46.53 1.52 -15.36
CA VAL A 277 -45.48 0.69 -14.78
C VAL A 277 -45.87 -0.79 -14.80
N LYS A 278 -47.15 -1.10 -14.54
CA LYS A 278 -47.66 -2.46 -14.66
C LYS A 278 -47.54 -2.97 -16.10
N ARG A 279 -47.92 -2.19 -17.07
CA ARG A 279 -47.80 -2.51 -18.51
C ARG A 279 -46.35 -2.83 -18.89
N LEU A 280 -45.41 -1.97 -18.43
CA LEU A 280 -43.98 -2.14 -18.66
C LEU A 280 -43.45 -3.41 -17.99
N TYR A 281 -43.88 -3.67 -16.77
CA TYR A 281 -43.56 -4.91 -16.06
C TYR A 281 -44.05 -6.14 -16.81
N GLU A 282 -45.31 -6.16 -17.28
CA GLU A 282 -45.86 -7.27 -18.04
C GLU A 282 -45.08 -7.49 -19.35
N MET A 283 -44.67 -6.43 -20.03
CA MET A 283 -43.80 -6.53 -21.21
C MET A 283 -42.47 -7.20 -20.88
N ALA A 284 -41.77 -6.74 -19.82
CA ALA A 284 -40.50 -7.30 -19.38
C ALA A 284 -40.65 -8.75 -18.91
N ASN A 285 -41.71 -9.05 -18.17
CA ASN A 285 -42.01 -10.42 -17.68
C ASN A 285 -42.32 -11.39 -18.81
N ASN A 286 -43.11 -10.97 -19.81
CA ASN A 286 -43.40 -11.77 -20.98
C ASN A 286 -42.13 -12.05 -21.80
N LEU A 287 -41.30 -11.06 -22.01
CA LEU A 287 -40.04 -11.23 -22.74
C LEU A 287 -39.09 -12.18 -21.99
N TYR A 288 -38.98 -12.05 -20.66
CA TYR A 288 -38.16 -12.93 -19.83
C TYR A 288 -38.66 -14.39 -19.84
N ASN A 289 -40.00 -14.62 -19.87
CA ASN A 289 -40.60 -15.93 -19.81
C ASN A 289 -40.72 -16.64 -21.17
N GLN A 290 -40.52 -15.92 -22.30
CA GLN A 290 -40.57 -16.50 -23.65
C GLN A 290 -39.44 -17.48 -23.99
N ASN A 291 -38.59 -17.84 -23.02
CA ASN A 291 -37.45 -18.76 -23.19
C ASN A 291 -36.45 -18.34 -24.30
N GLN A 292 -36.54 -17.14 -24.81
CA GLN A 292 -35.51 -16.57 -25.67
C GLN A 292 -34.40 -16.05 -24.78
N GLU A 293 -33.18 -16.48 -25.10
CA GLU A 293 -31.99 -15.94 -24.41
C GLU A 293 -31.78 -14.47 -24.83
N GLU A 294 -31.49 -13.61 -23.85
CA GLU A 294 -31.12 -12.22 -24.11
C GLU A 294 -29.95 -12.16 -25.12
N LYS A 295 -30.01 -11.24 -26.06
CA LYS A 295 -28.95 -11.09 -27.06
C LYS A 295 -27.57 -10.88 -26.42
N LYS A 296 -27.48 -10.09 -25.36
CA LYS A 296 -26.28 -9.89 -24.55
C LYS A 296 -25.72 -11.20 -23.98
N TYR A 297 -26.58 -12.11 -23.54
CA TYR A 297 -26.18 -13.43 -23.04
C TYR A 297 -25.70 -14.36 -24.17
N ILE A 298 -26.29 -14.27 -25.35
CA ILE A 298 -25.83 -15.02 -26.55
C ILE A 298 -24.40 -14.61 -26.90
N GLU A 299 -24.12 -13.31 -26.94
CA GLU A 299 -22.75 -12.79 -27.19
C GLU A 299 -21.75 -13.25 -26.11
N LEU A 300 -22.18 -13.28 -24.84
CA LEU A 300 -21.36 -13.86 -23.77
C LEU A 300 -21.00 -15.32 -24.07
N LYS A 301 -21.97 -16.15 -24.49
CA LYS A 301 -21.68 -17.56 -24.82
C LYS A 301 -20.68 -17.73 -25.96
N GLU A 302 -20.71 -16.86 -26.94
CA GLU A 302 -19.74 -16.87 -28.03
C GLU A 302 -18.34 -16.47 -27.54
N LEU A 303 -18.25 -15.47 -26.67
CA LEU A 303 -16.99 -15.10 -26.00
C LEU A 303 -16.43 -16.26 -25.17
N LEU A 304 -17.26 -16.90 -24.36
CA LEU A 304 -16.82 -18.04 -23.53
C LEU A 304 -16.21 -19.16 -24.35
N LYS A 305 -16.79 -19.44 -25.53
CA LYS A 305 -16.27 -20.45 -26.46
C LYS A 305 -14.97 -19.98 -27.10
N SER A 306 -14.91 -18.75 -27.60
CA SER A 306 -13.76 -18.23 -28.33
C SER A 306 -12.55 -18.06 -27.43
N GLN A 307 -12.71 -17.77 -26.15
CA GLN A 307 -11.63 -17.57 -25.18
C GLN A 307 -11.23 -18.87 -24.45
N GLY A 308 -11.82 -20.00 -24.77
CA GLY A 308 -11.43 -21.30 -24.21
C GLY A 308 -11.82 -21.50 -22.75
N VAL A 309 -12.79 -20.76 -22.24
CA VAL A 309 -13.25 -20.88 -20.83
C VAL A 309 -13.79 -22.30 -20.56
N ILE A 310 -14.42 -22.92 -21.54
CA ILE A 310 -14.87 -24.30 -21.46
C ILE A 310 -13.72 -25.32 -21.30
N ASN A 311 -12.52 -24.94 -21.72
CA ASN A 311 -11.30 -25.75 -21.66
C ASN A 311 -10.46 -25.46 -20.40
N GLY A 312 -11.01 -24.73 -19.44
CA GLY A 312 -10.34 -24.46 -18.16
C GLY A 312 -9.75 -23.08 -17.98
N GLU A 313 -9.82 -22.19 -18.98
CA GLU A 313 -9.46 -20.77 -18.78
C GLU A 313 -10.41 -20.13 -17.76
N LYS A 314 -9.85 -19.35 -16.84
CA LYS A 314 -10.62 -18.64 -15.82
C LYS A 314 -11.08 -17.29 -16.32
N LEU A 315 -12.29 -16.91 -15.94
CA LEU A 315 -12.93 -15.66 -16.34
C LEU A 315 -13.58 -14.97 -15.15
N VAL A 316 -13.40 -13.66 -15.07
CA VAL A 316 -14.16 -12.80 -14.14
C VAL A 316 -15.17 -11.98 -14.93
N ILE A 317 -16.41 -11.95 -14.47
CA ILE A 317 -17.50 -11.11 -15.01
C ILE A 317 -17.87 -10.08 -13.93
N PHE A 318 -17.77 -8.79 -14.26
CA PHE A 318 -18.25 -7.71 -13.41
C PHE A 318 -19.61 -7.19 -13.88
N THR A 319 -20.48 -6.92 -12.93
CA THR A 319 -21.78 -6.25 -13.11
C THR A 319 -22.06 -5.31 -11.94
N GLU A 320 -22.77 -4.21 -12.20
CA GLU A 320 -23.17 -3.27 -11.14
C GLU A 320 -24.30 -3.81 -10.25
N HIS A 321 -25.12 -4.75 -10.76
CA HIS A 321 -26.37 -5.12 -10.12
C HIS A 321 -26.40 -6.57 -9.64
N LYS A 322 -26.77 -6.76 -8.38
CA LYS A 322 -26.97 -8.09 -7.76
C LYS A 322 -28.00 -8.92 -8.49
N ASP A 323 -29.10 -8.31 -8.96
CA ASP A 323 -30.11 -9.03 -9.73
C ASP A 323 -29.51 -9.65 -11.01
N THR A 324 -28.68 -8.89 -11.73
CA THR A 324 -27.99 -9.39 -12.91
C THR A 324 -26.95 -10.48 -12.58
N LEU A 325 -26.23 -10.32 -11.47
CA LEU A 325 -25.31 -11.37 -10.98
C LEU A 325 -26.04 -12.69 -10.74
N LEU A 326 -27.18 -12.66 -10.07
CA LEU A 326 -27.99 -13.85 -9.80
C LEU A 326 -28.53 -14.48 -11.10
N TYR A 327 -28.99 -13.64 -12.05
CA TYR A 327 -29.42 -14.07 -13.37
C TYR A 327 -28.28 -14.78 -14.13
N LEU A 328 -27.10 -14.19 -14.20
CA LEU A 328 -25.95 -14.77 -14.87
C LEU A 328 -25.51 -16.07 -14.22
N ARG A 329 -25.48 -16.15 -12.88
CA ARG A 329 -25.16 -17.37 -12.14
C ARG A 329 -26.08 -18.51 -12.54
N GLU A 330 -27.40 -18.28 -12.52
CA GLU A 330 -28.38 -19.28 -12.88
C GLU A 330 -28.20 -19.77 -14.32
N ARG A 331 -28.10 -18.84 -15.27
CA ARG A 331 -27.94 -19.17 -16.70
C ARG A 331 -26.66 -19.93 -17.00
N LEU A 332 -25.53 -19.50 -16.44
CA LEU A 332 -24.23 -20.14 -16.66
C LEU A 332 -24.16 -21.51 -15.98
N SER A 333 -24.73 -21.66 -14.76
CA SER A 333 -24.80 -22.95 -14.09
C SER A 333 -25.66 -23.95 -14.88
N ASN A 334 -26.80 -23.53 -15.44
CA ASN A 334 -27.63 -24.35 -16.30
C ASN A 334 -26.92 -24.77 -17.61
N ASN A 335 -25.92 -23.98 -18.05
CA ASN A 335 -25.09 -24.34 -19.21
C ASN A 335 -23.83 -25.15 -18.83
N GLY A 336 -23.76 -25.67 -17.60
CA GLY A 336 -22.72 -26.59 -17.15
C GLY A 336 -21.43 -25.95 -16.62
N TYR A 337 -21.37 -24.61 -16.48
CA TYR A 337 -20.24 -23.95 -15.85
C TYR A 337 -20.35 -23.98 -14.33
N LYS A 338 -19.22 -24.21 -13.65
CA LYS A 338 -19.12 -23.95 -12.22
C LYS A 338 -18.82 -22.48 -11.98
N VAL A 339 -19.69 -21.82 -11.22
CA VAL A 339 -19.69 -20.36 -11.03
C VAL A 339 -19.57 -20.02 -9.55
N ALA A 340 -18.55 -19.25 -9.20
CA ALA A 340 -18.45 -18.57 -7.92
C ALA A 340 -19.06 -17.17 -8.02
N VAL A 341 -19.60 -16.65 -6.92
CA VAL A 341 -20.21 -15.31 -6.88
C VAL A 341 -19.73 -14.52 -5.68
N ILE A 342 -19.46 -13.22 -5.89
CA ILE A 342 -19.09 -12.29 -4.82
C ILE A 342 -19.91 -11.01 -4.97
N HIS A 343 -20.62 -10.61 -3.91
CA HIS A 343 -21.39 -9.36 -3.86
C HIS A 343 -21.35 -8.75 -2.45
N GLY A 344 -21.78 -7.49 -2.31
CA GLY A 344 -21.73 -6.71 -1.07
C GLY A 344 -22.33 -7.40 0.15
N GLY A 345 -23.47 -8.07 -0.02
CA GLY A 345 -24.16 -8.75 1.08
C GLY A 345 -23.53 -10.05 1.60
N LEU A 346 -22.32 -10.44 1.14
CA LEU A 346 -21.60 -11.60 1.67
C LEU A 346 -20.70 -11.19 2.84
N SER A 347 -20.62 -12.03 3.86
CA SER A 347 -19.66 -11.91 4.94
C SER A 347 -18.21 -12.05 4.43
N VAL A 348 -17.25 -11.62 5.23
CA VAL A 348 -15.80 -11.72 4.88
C VAL A 348 -15.40 -13.18 4.64
N ASP A 349 -15.93 -14.12 5.43
CA ASP A 349 -15.59 -15.53 5.30
C ASP A 349 -16.21 -16.15 4.04
N GLU A 350 -17.46 -15.78 3.69
CA GLU A 350 -18.11 -16.21 2.46
C GLU A 350 -17.39 -15.65 1.22
N ARG A 351 -16.92 -14.41 1.26
CA ARG A 351 -16.11 -13.80 0.18
C ARG A 351 -14.79 -14.56 -0.01
N ARG A 352 -14.11 -14.93 1.08
CA ARG A 352 -12.90 -15.76 1.04
C ARG A 352 -13.18 -17.15 0.46
N GLN A 353 -14.27 -17.79 0.90
CA GLN A 353 -14.63 -19.10 0.39
C GLN A 353 -14.90 -19.04 -1.12
N ALA A 354 -15.64 -18.05 -1.60
CA ALA A 354 -15.91 -17.87 -3.03
C ALA A 354 -14.63 -17.61 -3.84
N GLN A 355 -13.65 -16.89 -3.27
CA GLN A 355 -12.36 -16.69 -3.88
C GLN A 355 -11.57 -18.01 -3.98
N TRP A 356 -11.56 -18.82 -2.93
CA TRP A 356 -10.93 -20.14 -2.95
C TRP A 356 -11.60 -21.10 -3.92
N ASP A 357 -12.93 -21.12 -3.94
CA ASP A 357 -13.68 -21.92 -4.91
C ASP A 357 -13.29 -21.52 -6.35
N PHE A 358 -13.16 -20.22 -6.61
CA PHE A 358 -12.69 -19.75 -7.92
C PHE A 358 -11.22 -20.09 -8.22
N MET A 359 -10.36 -20.18 -7.23
CA MET A 359 -8.98 -20.66 -7.41
C MET A 359 -8.92 -22.15 -7.77
N SER A 360 -9.90 -22.95 -7.36
CA SER A 360 -9.94 -24.38 -7.66
C SER A 360 -10.02 -24.62 -9.17
N PRO A 361 -9.39 -25.68 -9.73
CA PRO A 361 -9.45 -25.98 -11.17
C PRO A 361 -10.87 -26.20 -11.69
N GLU A 362 -11.79 -26.56 -10.81
CA GLU A 362 -13.16 -26.92 -11.19
C GLU A 362 -14.05 -25.71 -11.48
N THR A 363 -13.79 -24.56 -10.90
CA THR A 363 -14.58 -23.34 -11.05
C THR A 363 -13.98 -22.46 -12.13
N GLN A 364 -14.69 -22.27 -13.26
CA GLN A 364 -14.20 -21.51 -14.40
C GLN A 364 -14.53 -20.03 -14.30
N ILE A 365 -15.67 -19.67 -13.72
CA ILE A 365 -16.21 -18.31 -13.80
C ILE A 365 -16.42 -17.75 -12.39
N LEU A 366 -15.98 -16.51 -12.18
CA LEU A 366 -16.36 -15.68 -11.04
C LEU A 366 -17.24 -14.53 -11.53
N ILE A 367 -18.39 -14.32 -10.90
CA ILE A 367 -19.22 -13.13 -11.13
C ILE A 367 -19.15 -12.26 -9.88
N ALA A 368 -18.82 -10.99 -10.04
CA ALA A 368 -18.65 -10.06 -8.93
C ALA A 368 -19.37 -8.73 -9.17
N THR A 369 -19.85 -8.11 -8.09
CA THR A 369 -20.20 -6.69 -8.08
C THR A 369 -19.00 -5.83 -7.75
N ASP A 370 -19.08 -4.52 -7.97
CA ASP A 370 -17.94 -3.60 -7.84
C ASP A 370 -17.32 -3.61 -6.45
N ALA A 371 -18.10 -3.41 -5.39
CA ALA A 371 -17.57 -3.33 -4.03
C ALA A 371 -17.15 -4.71 -3.48
N ALA A 372 -17.79 -5.77 -3.92
CA ALA A 372 -17.32 -7.11 -3.59
C ALA A 372 -15.99 -7.43 -4.28
N GLY A 373 -15.71 -6.77 -5.40
CA GLY A 373 -14.43 -6.83 -6.08
C GLY A 373 -13.31 -6.07 -5.34
N GLU A 374 -13.59 -5.13 -4.45
CA GLU A 374 -12.58 -4.40 -3.69
C GLU A 374 -11.81 -5.35 -2.74
N GLY A 375 -10.49 -5.23 -2.73
CA GLY A 375 -9.60 -6.05 -1.88
C GLY A 375 -9.31 -7.48 -2.38
N ILE A 376 -9.95 -7.97 -3.45
CA ILE A 376 -9.70 -9.30 -3.99
C ILE A 376 -8.50 -9.29 -4.94
N ASN A 377 -7.65 -10.30 -4.80
CA ASN A 377 -6.53 -10.52 -5.70
C ASN A 377 -6.83 -11.67 -6.67
N LEU A 378 -6.96 -11.35 -7.96
CA LEU A 378 -7.31 -12.27 -9.03
C LEU A 378 -6.21 -12.36 -10.10
N GLN A 379 -4.95 -12.14 -9.74
CA GLN A 379 -3.81 -12.13 -10.67
C GLN A 379 -3.56 -13.48 -11.38
N PHE A 380 -4.19 -14.55 -10.92
CA PHE A 380 -4.15 -15.86 -11.61
C PHE A 380 -5.15 -15.97 -12.76
N CYS A 381 -6.06 -15.00 -12.89
CA CYS A 381 -7.02 -14.88 -13.98
C CYS A 381 -6.60 -13.79 -14.96
N ARG A 382 -6.64 -14.05 -16.27
CA ARG A 382 -6.27 -13.07 -17.30
C ARG A 382 -7.44 -12.53 -18.12
N LEU A 383 -8.63 -13.13 -17.97
CA LEU A 383 -9.83 -12.73 -18.73
C LEU A 383 -10.81 -11.98 -17.83
N LEU A 384 -11.28 -10.84 -18.30
CA LEU A 384 -12.29 -10.04 -17.63
C LEU A 384 -13.37 -9.61 -18.62
N ILE A 385 -14.61 -9.73 -18.24
CA ILE A 385 -15.76 -9.18 -18.98
C ILE A 385 -16.44 -8.13 -18.10
N ASN A 386 -16.58 -6.92 -18.58
CA ASN A 386 -17.49 -5.93 -18.05
C ASN A 386 -18.86 -6.16 -18.68
N TRP A 387 -19.75 -6.84 -17.95
CA TRP A 387 -21.12 -7.02 -18.36
C TRP A 387 -21.84 -5.69 -18.46
N ASP A 388 -21.67 -4.84 -17.43
CA ASP A 388 -22.09 -3.45 -17.43
C ASP A 388 -20.86 -2.56 -17.37
N ILE A 389 -20.86 -1.48 -18.13
CA ILE A 389 -19.82 -0.46 -18.09
C ILE A 389 -20.22 0.57 -17.04
N PRO A 390 -19.43 0.74 -15.98
CA PRO A 390 -19.71 1.75 -14.98
C PRO A 390 -19.61 3.15 -15.59
N TRP A 391 -20.49 4.04 -15.16
CA TRP A 391 -20.48 5.42 -15.64
C TRP A 391 -19.29 6.20 -15.09
N ASN A 392 -18.71 5.75 -13.96
CA ASN A 392 -17.46 6.26 -13.43
C ASN A 392 -16.27 5.49 -14.02
N PRO A 393 -15.41 6.11 -14.85
CA PRO A 393 -14.27 5.43 -15.48
C PRO A 393 -13.26 4.88 -14.48
N ASN A 394 -13.14 5.46 -13.28
CA ASN A 394 -12.26 4.95 -12.24
C ASN A 394 -12.65 3.53 -11.78
N ARG A 395 -13.94 3.22 -11.77
CA ARG A 395 -14.41 1.86 -11.46
C ARG A 395 -13.98 0.85 -12.52
N LEU A 396 -13.99 1.28 -13.77
CA LEU A 396 -13.49 0.43 -14.86
C LEU A 396 -12.02 0.07 -14.66
N GLU A 397 -11.18 1.07 -14.31
CA GLU A 397 -9.77 0.84 -13.96
C GLU A 397 -9.62 0.00 -12.69
N GLN A 398 -10.42 0.23 -11.66
CA GLN A 398 -10.42 -0.59 -10.46
C GLN A 398 -10.75 -2.06 -10.76
N ARG A 399 -11.76 -2.34 -11.60
CA ARG A 399 -12.09 -3.70 -12.06
C ARG A 399 -10.92 -4.34 -12.80
N MET A 400 -10.35 -3.65 -13.79
CA MET A 400 -9.19 -4.13 -14.54
C MET A 400 -7.98 -4.36 -13.63
N GLY A 401 -7.78 -3.49 -12.64
CA GLY A 401 -6.76 -3.60 -11.62
C GLY A 401 -6.85 -4.86 -10.75
N ARG A 402 -7.97 -5.60 -10.75
CA ARG A 402 -8.10 -6.87 -10.00
C ARG A 402 -7.33 -8.01 -10.65
N ILE A 403 -7.19 -8.01 -11.96
CA ILE A 403 -6.46 -9.02 -12.74
C ILE A 403 -5.13 -8.49 -13.28
N HIS A 404 -5.03 -7.20 -13.61
CA HIS A 404 -3.83 -6.53 -14.07
C HIS A 404 -3.00 -6.03 -12.89
N ARG A 405 -2.30 -6.97 -12.23
CA ARG A 405 -1.48 -6.74 -11.03
C ARG A 405 -0.07 -7.27 -11.19
N TYR A 406 0.81 -6.81 -10.31
CA TYR A 406 2.14 -7.38 -10.16
C TYR A 406 2.04 -8.89 -9.90
N GLY A 407 2.83 -9.68 -10.63
CA GLY A 407 2.81 -11.14 -10.56
C GLY A 407 1.86 -11.82 -11.57
N GLN A 408 1.12 -11.05 -12.39
CA GLN A 408 0.40 -11.61 -13.54
C GLN A 408 1.39 -12.19 -14.54
N LYS A 409 1.16 -13.46 -14.92
CA LYS A 409 2.07 -14.20 -15.82
C LYS A 409 1.76 -14.02 -17.30
N ASN A 410 0.51 -13.68 -17.63
CA ASN A 410 0.00 -13.60 -18.99
C ASN A 410 -0.54 -12.21 -19.32
N ASP A 411 -0.62 -11.87 -20.59
CA ASP A 411 -1.30 -10.67 -21.04
C ASP A 411 -2.79 -10.71 -20.65
N VAL A 412 -3.31 -9.57 -20.24
CA VAL A 412 -4.66 -9.42 -19.74
C VAL A 412 -5.60 -9.02 -20.87
N LEU A 413 -6.73 -9.71 -20.99
CA LEU A 413 -7.78 -9.43 -21.97
C LEU A 413 -9.04 -8.96 -21.25
N VAL A 414 -9.50 -7.78 -21.63
CA VAL A 414 -10.71 -7.14 -21.08
C VAL A 414 -11.73 -6.97 -22.19
N PHE A 415 -12.96 -7.39 -21.93
CA PHE A 415 -14.06 -7.25 -22.88
C PHE A 415 -15.17 -6.37 -22.28
N ASN A 416 -15.54 -5.32 -23.01
CA ASN A 416 -16.62 -4.41 -22.64
C ASN A 416 -17.85 -4.72 -23.49
N MET A 417 -18.98 -5.10 -22.87
CA MET A 417 -20.19 -5.44 -23.62
C MET A 417 -21.08 -4.21 -23.80
N VAL A 418 -21.39 -3.85 -25.06
CA VAL A 418 -22.15 -2.64 -25.40
C VAL A 418 -23.26 -2.94 -26.40
N ALA A 419 -24.48 -2.50 -26.07
CA ALA A 419 -25.62 -2.58 -26.98
C ALA A 419 -25.69 -1.34 -27.89
N ASP A 420 -25.19 -1.41 -29.11
CA ASP A 420 -25.02 -0.27 -30.03
C ASP A 420 -26.30 0.46 -30.43
N ASN A 421 -27.45 -0.22 -30.35
CA ASN A 421 -28.75 0.38 -30.73
C ASN A 421 -29.49 0.98 -29.52
N THR A 422 -28.80 1.14 -28.37
CA THR A 422 -29.31 1.94 -27.24
C THR A 422 -28.67 3.33 -27.24
N ARG A 423 -29.32 4.32 -26.60
CA ARG A 423 -28.77 5.70 -26.52
C ARG A 423 -27.41 5.71 -25.82
N GLU A 424 -27.31 5.09 -24.66
CA GLU A 424 -26.06 4.96 -23.88
C GLU A 424 -24.99 4.15 -24.62
N GLY A 425 -25.43 3.05 -25.25
CA GLY A 425 -24.53 2.19 -25.98
C GLY A 425 -23.87 2.89 -27.16
N GLN A 426 -24.57 3.74 -27.89
CA GLN A 426 -24.01 4.54 -28.97
C GLN A 426 -22.92 5.50 -28.47
N VAL A 427 -23.16 6.15 -27.33
CA VAL A 427 -22.19 7.05 -26.69
C VAL A 427 -20.97 6.27 -26.22
N LEU A 428 -21.18 5.22 -25.46
CA LEU A 428 -20.12 4.40 -24.89
C LEU A 428 -19.29 3.69 -25.96
N SER A 429 -19.93 3.13 -26.98
CA SER A 429 -19.24 2.47 -28.09
C SER A 429 -18.31 3.43 -28.81
N ARG A 430 -18.82 4.63 -29.20
CA ARG A 430 -18.01 5.65 -29.85
C ARG A 430 -16.85 6.13 -28.98
N LEU A 431 -17.10 6.35 -27.68
CA LEU A 431 -16.06 6.77 -26.74
C LEU A 431 -14.97 5.72 -26.60
N LEU A 432 -15.34 4.46 -26.35
CA LEU A 432 -14.40 3.37 -26.16
C LEU A 432 -13.58 3.07 -27.43
N ILE A 433 -14.20 3.10 -28.61
CA ILE A 433 -13.50 2.94 -29.89
C ILE A 433 -12.49 4.07 -30.07
N LYS A 434 -12.88 5.31 -29.81
CA LYS A 434 -11.99 6.46 -29.93
C LYS A 434 -10.81 6.39 -28.96
N LEU A 435 -11.05 5.97 -27.72
CA LEU A 435 -9.99 5.73 -26.74
C LEU A 435 -9.03 4.62 -27.16
N ASP A 436 -9.54 3.57 -27.76
CA ASP A 436 -8.73 2.47 -28.28
C ASP A 436 -7.83 2.92 -29.45
N ILE A 437 -8.36 3.76 -30.35
CA ILE A 437 -7.58 4.37 -31.44
C ILE A 437 -6.47 5.26 -30.87
N ILE A 438 -6.79 6.13 -29.91
CA ILE A 438 -5.82 7.03 -29.27
C ILE A 438 -4.75 6.20 -28.54
N ARG A 439 -5.14 5.15 -27.82
CA ARG A 439 -4.22 4.24 -27.16
C ARG A 439 -3.27 3.58 -28.14
N GLN A 440 -3.77 3.07 -29.27
CA GLN A 440 -2.95 2.44 -30.30
C GLN A 440 -1.98 3.43 -30.94
N SER A 441 -2.41 4.67 -31.18
CA SER A 441 -1.59 5.74 -31.74
C SER A 441 -0.50 6.20 -30.77
N MET A 442 -0.82 6.30 -29.47
CA MET A 442 0.12 6.74 -28.44
C MET A 442 1.00 5.62 -27.91
N GLY A 443 0.62 4.35 -28.11
CA GLY A 443 1.32 3.19 -27.55
C GLY A 443 1.26 3.12 -26.02
N ASP A 444 0.25 3.74 -25.42
CA ASP A 444 0.21 4.04 -23.99
C ASP A 444 -1.20 3.83 -23.39
N ASP A 445 -1.29 2.99 -22.37
CA ASP A 445 -2.53 2.69 -21.66
C ASP A 445 -2.99 3.85 -20.74
N ARG A 446 -2.15 4.87 -20.51
CA ARG A 446 -2.46 6.09 -19.73
C ARG A 446 -3.64 6.90 -20.26
N VAL A 447 -4.06 6.65 -21.49
CA VAL A 447 -5.24 7.27 -22.09
C VAL A 447 -6.49 7.09 -21.24
N TYR A 448 -6.65 5.96 -20.57
CA TYR A 448 -7.78 5.70 -19.68
C TYR A 448 -7.71 6.50 -18.37
N ASP A 449 -6.51 6.76 -17.85
CA ASP A 449 -6.31 7.54 -16.62
C ASP A 449 -6.63 9.03 -16.81
N VAL A 450 -6.48 9.53 -18.02
CA VAL A 450 -6.65 10.95 -18.37
C VAL A 450 -8.05 11.27 -18.89
N ILE A 451 -8.89 10.26 -19.12
CA ILE A 451 -10.25 10.46 -19.64
C ILE A 451 -11.04 11.49 -18.86
N GLN A 452 -11.04 11.40 -17.53
CA GLN A 452 -11.75 12.35 -16.68
C GLN A 452 -11.24 13.79 -16.83
N ASP A 453 -9.93 13.95 -16.98
CA ASP A 453 -9.31 15.27 -17.11
C ASP A 453 -9.53 15.88 -18.51
N VAL A 454 -9.61 15.06 -19.52
CA VAL A 454 -9.97 15.51 -20.88
C VAL A 454 -11.45 15.83 -21.01
N LEU A 455 -12.27 15.11 -20.25
CA LEU A 455 -13.73 15.34 -20.16
C LEU A 455 -14.11 16.32 -19.04
N LYS A 456 -13.17 17.13 -18.53
CA LYS A 456 -13.34 18.03 -17.37
C LYS A 456 -14.58 18.92 -17.40
N ASP A 457 -14.97 19.35 -18.58
CA ASP A 457 -16.14 20.23 -18.75
C ASP A 457 -17.46 19.45 -18.91
N VAL A 458 -17.37 18.10 -19.06
CA VAL A 458 -18.54 17.25 -19.26
C VAL A 458 -18.27 15.90 -18.62
N SER A 459 -18.70 15.69 -17.37
CA SER A 459 -18.61 14.36 -16.76
C SER A 459 -19.29 13.30 -17.65
N LEU A 460 -18.78 12.08 -17.68
CA LEU A 460 -19.40 11.00 -18.48
C LEU A 460 -20.87 10.84 -18.09
N ASP A 461 -21.18 11.05 -16.84
CA ASP A 461 -22.52 11.07 -16.28
C ASP A 461 -23.35 12.26 -16.83
N ALA A 462 -22.77 13.46 -16.93
CA ALA A 462 -23.41 14.61 -17.57
C ALA A 462 -23.60 14.40 -19.08
N ILE A 463 -22.67 13.72 -19.77
CA ILE A 463 -22.81 13.34 -21.17
C ILE A 463 -23.99 12.38 -21.34
N ILE A 464 -24.01 11.29 -20.59
CA ILE A 464 -25.07 10.29 -20.65
C ILE A 464 -26.41 10.95 -20.25
N THR A 465 -26.40 11.80 -19.24
CA THR A 465 -27.56 12.58 -18.82
C THR A 465 -28.03 13.56 -19.91
N SER A 466 -27.13 14.26 -20.62
CA SER A 466 -27.48 15.16 -21.70
C SER A 466 -28.04 14.43 -22.93
N VAL A 467 -27.57 13.22 -23.19
CA VAL A 467 -28.11 12.33 -24.22
C VAL A 467 -29.53 11.89 -23.87
N PHE A 468 -29.84 11.67 -22.60
CA PHE A 468 -31.22 11.47 -22.14
C PHE A 468 -32.09 12.70 -22.33
N ASP A 469 -31.53 13.89 -22.12
CA ASP A 469 -32.25 15.18 -22.25
C ASP A 469 -32.38 15.62 -23.72
N GLY A 470 -31.88 14.80 -24.67
CA GLY A 470 -31.92 15.16 -26.10
C GLY A 470 -31.00 16.32 -26.50
N LYS A 471 -30.05 16.68 -25.64
CA LYS A 471 -29.08 17.76 -25.87
C LYS A 471 -27.73 17.17 -26.27
N GLU A 472 -27.61 16.62 -27.47
CA GLU A 472 -26.41 15.95 -27.98
C GLU A 472 -25.24 16.88 -28.37
N SER A 473 -25.39 18.23 -28.24
CA SER A 473 -24.49 19.18 -28.93
C SER A 473 -23.03 19.18 -28.43
N SER A 474 -22.78 19.06 -27.13
CA SER A 474 -21.41 19.11 -26.57
C SER A 474 -20.66 17.79 -26.75
N PHE A 475 -21.35 16.67 -26.68
CA PHE A 475 -20.74 15.37 -26.88
C PHE A 475 -20.41 15.09 -28.36
N ASN A 476 -21.34 15.45 -29.26
CA ASN A 476 -21.10 15.33 -30.69
C ASN A 476 -19.94 16.24 -31.13
N GLN A 477 -19.79 17.43 -30.55
CA GLN A 477 -18.63 18.29 -30.81
C GLN A 477 -17.30 17.62 -30.39
N PHE A 478 -17.27 16.89 -29.28
CA PHE A 478 -16.06 16.16 -28.84
C PHE A 478 -15.77 14.96 -29.77
N ILE A 479 -16.81 14.21 -30.13
CA ILE A 479 -16.64 13.03 -30.99
C ILE A 479 -16.30 13.40 -32.43
N GLU A 480 -16.84 14.50 -32.96
CA GLU A 480 -16.60 14.99 -34.32
C GLU A 480 -15.27 15.73 -34.47
N GLN A 481 -14.56 16.04 -33.39
CA GLN A 481 -13.23 16.60 -33.49
C GLN A 481 -12.25 15.60 -34.15
N ASP A 482 -11.33 16.17 -34.93
CA ASP A 482 -10.29 15.42 -35.63
C ASP A 482 -9.44 14.61 -34.64
N GLU A 483 -9.20 13.33 -34.93
CA GLU A 483 -8.44 12.41 -34.09
C GLU A 483 -7.08 12.98 -33.65
N VAL A 484 -6.42 13.72 -34.56
CA VAL A 484 -5.13 14.39 -34.32
C VAL A 484 -5.25 15.48 -33.24
N ILE A 485 -6.38 16.21 -33.22
CA ILE A 485 -6.62 17.28 -32.24
C ILE A 485 -6.84 16.64 -30.87
N ILE A 486 -7.63 15.60 -30.81
CA ILE A 486 -7.92 14.89 -29.55
C ILE A 486 -6.66 14.18 -29.02
N GLU A 487 -5.90 13.49 -29.87
CA GLU A 487 -4.62 12.92 -29.49
C GLU A 487 -3.68 13.98 -28.88
N LYS A 488 -3.64 15.17 -29.50
CA LYS A 488 -2.83 16.28 -28.99
C LYS A 488 -3.33 16.79 -27.63
N VAL A 489 -4.64 16.83 -27.42
CA VAL A 489 -5.24 17.21 -26.12
C VAL A 489 -4.89 16.15 -25.05
N PHE A 490 -5.04 14.85 -25.36
CA PHE A 490 -4.65 13.77 -24.46
C PHE A 490 -3.15 13.81 -24.16
N ARG A 491 -2.30 13.96 -25.18
CA ARG A 491 -0.85 14.08 -25.02
C ARG A 491 -0.47 15.28 -24.15
N ASN A 492 -1.06 16.45 -24.42
CA ASN A 492 -0.83 17.64 -23.60
C ASN A 492 -1.29 17.42 -22.15
N LYS A 493 -2.44 16.78 -21.95
CA LYS A 493 -2.94 16.47 -20.60
C LYS A 493 -2.07 15.44 -19.86
N ILE A 494 -1.61 14.41 -20.54
CA ILE A 494 -0.63 13.47 -19.99
C ILE A 494 0.66 14.21 -19.64
N GLU A 495 1.16 15.08 -20.53
CA GLU A 495 2.34 15.91 -20.24
C GLU A 495 2.10 16.93 -19.13
N GLU A 496 0.92 17.56 -19.05
CA GLU A 496 0.55 18.43 -17.93
C GLU A 496 0.46 17.64 -16.62
N GLN A 497 -0.16 16.47 -16.61
CA GLN A 497 -0.17 15.60 -15.44
C GLN A 497 1.25 15.14 -15.07
N GLN A 498 2.08 14.82 -16.04
CA GLN A 498 3.49 14.50 -15.82
C GLN A 498 4.27 15.69 -15.25
N LYS A 499 3.95 16.93 -15.69
CA LYS A 499 4.59 18.16 -15.18
C LYS A 499 4.06 18.59 -13.82
N VAL A 500 2.77 18.40 -13.57
CA VAL A 500 2.11 18.79 -12.30
C VAL A 500 2.33 17.76 -11.21
N ILE A 501 2.39 16.49 -11.60
CA ILE A 501 2.53 15.36 -10.68
C ILE A 501 3.90 14.76 -10.94
N ALA A 502 4.90 15.35 -10.28
CA ALA A 502 6.25 14.82 -10.09
C ALA A 502 6.49 13.42 -10.64
N HIS A 503 6.62 13.28 -11.96
CA HIS A 503 7.31 12.13 -12.49
C HIS A 503 8.79 12.30 -12.16
N SER A 504 9.21 11.84 -11.00
CA SER A 504 10.57 11.42 -10.87
C SER A 504 10.66 10.10 -11.62
N GLU A 505 11.30 10.07 -12.77
CA GLU A 505 11.83 8.81 -13.28
C GLU A 505 12.53 8.14 -12.09
N VAL A 506 12.18 6.88 -11.83
CA VAL A 506 12.92 6.12 -10.81
C VAL A 506 14.34 6.07 -11.36
N ASP A 507 15.26 6.77 -10.76
CA ASP A 507 16.66 6.44 -10.98
C ASP A 507 16.87 5.06 -10.36
N TYR A 508 16.81 4.04 -11.23
CA TYR A 508 17.00 2.66 -10.81
C TYR A 508 18.36 2.44 -10.17
N LYS A 509 19.34 3.30 -10.46
CA LYS A 509 20.66 3.29 -9.82
C LYS A 509 20.55 3.73 -8.36
N ASP A 510 19.95 4.89 -8.10
CA ASP A 510 19.76 5.38 -6.73
C ASP A 510 18.86 4.46 -5.92
N ALA A 511 17.77 3.99 -6.50
CA ALA A 511 16.88 3.03 -5.84
C ALA A 511 17.61 1.71 -5.52
N ARG A 512 18.49 1.24 -6.39
CA ARG A 512 19.31 0.05 -6.18
C ARG A 512 20.32 0.28 -5.06
N ILE A 513 21.01 1.40 -5.06
CA ILE A 513 21.97 1.80 -4.01
C ILE A 513 21.26 1.85 -2.65
N LEU A 514 20.09 2.50 -2.58
CA LEU A 514 19.28 2.58 -1.35
C LEU A 514 18.82 1.20 -0.89
N LYS A 515 18.43 0.33 -1.82
CA LYS A 515 18.06 -1.06 -1.50
C LYS A 515 19.26 -1.83 -0.96
N GLU A 516 20.41 -1.74 -1.62
CA GLU A 516 21.64 -2.41 -1.20
C GLU A 516 22.06 -1.95 0.20
N HIS A 517 22.04 -0.65 0.47
CA HIS A 517 22.29 -0.10 1.82
C HIS A 517 21.25 -0.58 2.85
N SER A 518 19.99 -0.69 2.45
CA SER A 518 18.94 -1.23 3.32
C SER A 518 19.16 -2.71 3.61
N ASP A 519 19.53 -3.49 2.61
CA ASP A 519 19.83 -4.92 2.74
C ASP A 519 21.11 -5.14 3.59
N GLU A 520 22.11 -4.26 3.47
CA GLU A 520 23.32 -4.28 4.32
C GLU A 520 23.00 -3.99 5.79
N LYS A 521 22.10 -3.07 6.08
CA LYS A 521 21.75 -2.67 7.45
C LYS A 521 20.65 -3.53 8.07
N ARG A 522 19.96 -4.35 7.28
CA ARG A 522 18.82 -5.14 7.74
C ARG A 522 19.26 -6.24 8.69
N LEU A 523 18.57 -6.35 9.84
CA LEU A 523 18.72 -7.49 10.73
C LEU A 523 18.28 -8.77 9.99
N GLN A 524 19.20 -9.75 9.93
CA GLN A 524 18.97 -10.97 9.17
C GLN A 524 17.99 -11.89 9.88
N PRO A 525 17.12 -12.62 9.14
CA PRO A 525 16.15 -13.55 9.72
C PRO A 525 16.78 -14.61 10.62
N ILE A 526 18.03 -14.99 10.34
CA ILE A 526 18.76 -15.99 11.13
C ILE A 526 19.03 -15.50 12.56
N TYR A 527 19.40 -14.23 12.75
CA TYR A 527 19.64 -13.69 14.09
C TYR A 527 18.35 -13.60 14.91
N ILE A 528 17.24 -13.25 14.25
CA ILE A 528 15.91 -13.28 14.85
C ILE A 528 15.57 -14.69 15.30
N ARG A 529 15.81 -15.68 14.45
CA ARG A 529 15.58 -17.09 14.72
C ARG A 529 16.44 -17.59 15.87
N LEU A 530 17.75 -17.36 15.83
CA LEU A 530 18.68 -17.80 16.87
C LEU A 530 18.38 -17.16 18.22
N PHE A 531 18.07 -15.86 18.23
CA PHE A 531 17.65 -15.16 19.42
C PHE A 531 16.38 -15.80 19.99
N PHE A 532 15.36 -16.00 19.16
CA PHE A 532 14.12 -16.64 19.57
C PHE A 532 14.35 -18.06 20.08
N GLU A 533 15.05 -18.90 19.35
CA GLU A 533 15.31 -20.30 19.71
C GLU A 533 16.03 -20.41 21.05
N ARG A 534 17.10 -19.63 21.26
CA ARG A 534 17.88 -19.64 22.47
C ARG A 534 17.11 -19.11 23.67
N THR A 535 16.49 -17.94 23.52
CA THR A 535 15.81 -17.27 24.63
C THR A 535 14.49 -17.92 24.99
N PHE A 536 13.72 -18.35 24.00
CA PHE A 536 12.46 -19.05 24.23
C PHE A 536 12.67 -20.38 24.95
N SER A 537 13.67 -21.16 24.50
CA SER A 537 14.05 -22.42 25.17
C SER A 537 14.63 -22.19 26.55
N TYR A 538 15.45 -21.15 26.75
CA TYR A 538 16.02 -20.80 28.06
C TYR A 538 14.93 -20.46 29.08
N LEU A 539 13.88 -19.76 28.67
CA LEU A 539 12.72 -19.45 29.52
C LEU A 539 11.81 -20.68 29.78
N GLY A 540 12.11 -21.84 29.16
CA GLY A 540 11.33 -23.08 29.29
C GLY A 540 10.24 -23.27 28.24
N GLY A 541 10.25 -22.48 27.18
CA GLY A 541 9.38 -22.66 26.04
C GLY A 541 9.72 -23.90 25.22
N LYS A 542 8.71 -24.46 24.55
CA LYS A 542 8.87 -25.61 23.65
C LYS A 542 8.13 -25.36 22.33
N TYR A 543 8.79 -25.71 21.25
CA TYR A 543 8.23 -25.64 19.90
C TYR A 543 8.74 -26.85 19.09
N ARG A 544 8.02 -27.18 18.04
CA ARG A 544 8.43 -28.24 17.09
C ARG A 544 8.32 -27.74 15.65
N MET A 545 9.14 -28.28 14.79
CA MET A 545 9.02 -28.06 13.35
C MET A 545 7.95 -29.02 12.80
N ILE A 546 6.96 -28.45 12.08
CA ILE A 546 5.89 -29.22 11.42
C ILE A 546 6.25 -29.47 9.96
N GLN A 547 6.80 -28.45 9.32
CA GLN A 547 7.25 -28.46 7.93
C GLN A 547 8.51 -27.62 7.84
N ASP A 548 9.29 -27.77 6.79
CA ASP A 548 10.52 -27.00 6.60
C ASP A 548 10.25 -25.48 6.72
N GLY A 549 10.90 -24.86 7.71
CA GLY A 549 10.76 -23.46 8.04
C GLY A 549 9.46 -23.05 8.76
N ILE A 550 8.55 -23.98 9.06
CA ILE A 550 7.32 -23.73 9.81
C ILE A 550 7.32 -24.48 11.13
N TYR A 551 7.07 -23.75 12.21
CA TYR A 551 7.13 -24.22 13.58
C TYR A 551 5.78 -24.08 14.28
N GLU A 552 5.54 -24.91 15.29
CA GLU A 552 4.37 -24.84 16.18
C GLU A 552 4.83 -24.70 17.63
N ILE A 553 4.21 -23.76 18.36
CA ILE A 553 4.44 -23.63 19.80
C ILE A 553 3.71 -24.74 20.54
N GLU A 554 4.45 -25.55 21.29
CA GLU A 554 3.90 -26.58 22.16
C GLU A 554 3.64 -26.08 23.59
N ASN A 555 4.53 -25.24 24.10
CA ASN A 555 4.42 -24.68 25.44
C ASN A 555 5.03 -23.28 25.51
N ILE A 556 4.27 -22.33 26.04
CA ILE A 556 4.74 -20.97 26.28
C ILE A 556 5.22 -20.80 27.73
N PRO A 557 6.38 -20.16 27.98
CA PRO A 557 6.86 -19.87 29.32
C PRO A 557 5.91 -18.99 30.13
N GLU A 558 5.77 -19.27 31.42
CA GLU A 558 4.85 -18.51 32.29
C GLU A 558 5.19 -17.01 32.35
N VAL A 559 6.48 -16.68 32.44
CA VAL A 559 6.97 -15.29 32.46
C VAL A 559 6.54 -14.56 31.19
N LEU A 560 6.74 -15.20 30.04
CA LEU A 560 6.39 -14.64 28.74
C LEU A 560 4.86 -14.54 28.56
N SER A 561 4.11 -15.56 29.02
CA SER A 561 2.65 -15.56 29.01
C SER A 561 2.07 -14.40 29.83
N LYS A 562 2.64 -14.15 31.02
CA LYS A 562 2.23 -13.03 31.86
C LYS A 562 2.49 -11.69 31.17
N ARG A 563 3.69 -11.51 30.59
CA ARG A 563 4.06 -10.29 29.86
C ARG A 563 3.14 -10.03 28.67
N LEU A 564 2.87 -11.05 27.88
CA LEU A 564 1.95 -10.97 26.74
C LEU A 564 0.54 -10.56 27.17
N LYS A 565 0.07 -11.06 28.33
CA LYS A 565 -1.23 -10.68 28.86
C LYS A 565 -1.24 -9.24 29.35
N ASP A 566 -0.24 -8.84 30.13
CA ASP A 566 -0.21 -7.57 30.83
C ASP A 566 0.06 -6.39 29.85
N ASP A 567 1.03 -6.52 28.95
CA ASP A 567 1.48 -5.46 28.05
C ASP A 567 0.79 -5.49 26.68
N TYR A 568 0.43 -6.69 26.17
CA TYR A 568 -0.09 -6.87 24.81
C TYR A 568 -1.55 -7.38 24.78
N ASN A 569 -2.15 -7.66 25.92
CA ASN A 569 -3.50 -8.23 26.05
C ASN A 569 -3.70 -9.54 25.25
N ILE A 570 -2.65 -10.36 25.16
CA ILE A 570 -2.65 -11.64 24.46
C ILE A 570 -2.60 -12.78 25.48
N TYR A 571 -3.57 -13.69 25.41
CA TYR A 571 -3.70 -14.81 26.35
C TYR A 571 -2.99 -16.05 25.83
N ALA A 572 -2.42 -16.83 26.74
CA ALA A 572 -1.68 -18.07 26.42
C ALA A 572 -2.47 -19.08 25.58
N GLU A 573 -3.78 -19.12 25.75
CA GLU A 573 -4.71 -20.00 25.00
C GLU A 573 -4.68 -19.72 23.51
N ASN A 574 -4.45 -18.45 23.14
CA ASN A 574 -4.38 -18.00 21.72
C ASN A 574 -3.01 -18.28 21.08
N ILE A 575 -2.00 -18.60 21.88
CA ILE A 575 -0.62 -18.80 21.42
C ILE A 575 -0.24 -20.28 21.40
N ASN A 576 -0.80 -21.09 22.29
CA ASN A 576 -0.61 -22.54 22.25
C ASN A 576 -1.14 -23.10 20.91
N LYS A 577 -0.29 -23.85 20.21
CA LYS A 577 -0.47 -24.33 18.83
C LYS A 577 -0.38 -23.23 17.75
N LEU A 578 0.16 -22.06 18.07
CA LEU A 578 0.41 -21.03 17.08
C LEU A 578 1.48 -21.52 16.10
N LEU A 579 1.16 -21.42 14.80
CA LEU A 579 2.12 -21.70 13.73
C LEU A 579 2.91 -20.45 13.42
N PHE A 580 4.22 -20.59 13.27
CA PHE A 580 5.09 -19.44 13.00
C PHE A 580 6.27 -19.80 12.08
N CYS A 581 6.82 -18.78 11.44
CA CYS A 581 8.04 -18.86 10.65
C CYS A 581 8.90 -17.61 10.85
N PHE A 582 10.18 -17.69 10.47
CA PHE A 582 11.12 -16.57 10.51
C PHE A 582 11.43 -16.01 9.12
N ASP A 583 11.03 -16.70 8.05
CA ASP A 583 11.29 -16.30 6.68
C ASP A 583 10.03 -15.70 6.06
N LYS A 584 10.18 -14.48 5.51
CA LYS A 584 9.09 -13.76 4.85
C LYS A 584 8.60 -14.47 3.58
N HIS A 585 9.49 -15.15 2.85
CA HIS A 585 9.11 -15.89 1.64
C HIS A 585 8.27 -17.11 1.99
N ILE A 586 8.67 -17.87 3.01
CA ILE A 586 7.89 -19.01 3.52
C ILE A 586 6.53 -18.54 4.02
N PHE A 587 6.47 -17.41 4.71
CA PHE A 587 5.22 -16.80 5.17
C PHE A 587 4.27 -16.46 4.01
N LEU A 588 4.78 -15.80 2.97
CA LEU A 588 3.99 -15.38 1.81
C LEU A 588 3.56 -16.59 0.97
N ASP A 589 4.44 -17.55 0.74
CA ASP A 589 4.13 -18.75 -0.03
C ASP A 589 3.10 -19.62 0.68
N TYR A 590 3.22 -19.75 2.00
CA TYR A 590 2.24 -20.49 2.81
C TYR A 590 0.86 -19.85 2.80
N GLN A 591 0.78 -18.51 2.92
CA GLN A 591 -0.50 -17.79 2.82
C GLN A 591 -1.16 -17.96 1.46
N ASN A 592 -0.37 -18.07 0.40
CA ASN A 592 -0.89 -18.24 -0.97
C ASN A 592 -1.34 -19.67 -1.27
N THR A 593 -0.77 -20.69 -0.61
CA THR A 593 -0.98 -22.10 -0.95
C THR A 593 -1.81 -22.90 0.05
N ASN A 594 -1.82 -22.52 1.34
CA ASN A 594 -2.33 -23.37 2.43
C ASN A 594 -3.29 -22.66 3.39
N ALA A 595 -4.20 -21.87 2.86
CA ALA A 595 -5.19 -21.15 3.67
C ALA A 595 -6.08 -22.03 4.59
N ILE A 596 -6.01 -23.36 4.45
CA ILE A 596 -6.83 -24.35 5.20
C ILE A 596 -6.17 -24.77 6.52
N LEU A 597 -4.84 -24.67 6.66
CA LEU A 597 -4.10 -25.23 7.81
C LEU A 597 -3.91 -24.26 8.99
N GLY A 598 -4.49 -23.07 8.96
CA GLY A 598 -4.39 -22.08 10.03
C GLY A 598 -3.46 -20.92 9.69
N LYS A 599 -3.53 -19.84 10.47
CA LYS A 599 -2.66 -18.67 10.30
C LYS A 599 -1.24 -19.01 10.73
N VAL A 600 -0.27 -18.88 9.83
CA VAL A 600 1.16 -18.81 10.17
C VAL A 600 1.49 -17.38 10.55
N HIS A 601 2.23 -17.18 11.64
CA HIS A 601 2.68 -15.89 12.10
C HIS A 601 4.15 -15.67 11.71
N TYR A 602 4.44 -14.50 11.16
CA TYR A 602 5.82 -14.12 10.86
C TYR A 602 6.45 -13.50 12.12
N ILE A 603 7.49 -14.17 12.65
CA ILE A 603 8.23 -13.70 13.83
C ILE A 603 9.33 -12.75 13.37
N ASN A 604 9.21 -11.50 13.77
CA ASN A 604 10.17 -10.43 13.49
C ASN A 604 10.03 -9.33 14.56
N PRO A 605 10.94 -8.36 14.62
CA PRO A 605 10.74 -7.15 15.44
C PRO A 605 9.41 -6.49 15.12
N GLY A 606 8.63 -6.15 16.14
CA GLY A 606 7.25 -5.67 16.02
C GLY A 606 6.18 -6.77 16.01
N ASN A 607 6.55 -8.04 16.13
CA ASN A 607 5.63 -9.11 16.50
C ASN A 607 5.53 -9.18 18.03
N ALA A 608 4.32 -9.13 18.58
CA ALA A 608 4.10 -9.04 20.03
C ALA A 608 4.79 -10.17 20.82
N LEU A 609 4.83 -11.40 20.29
CA LEU A 609 5.52 -12.52 20.94
C LEU A 609 7.04 -12.28 20.98
N PHE A 610 7.60 -11.76 19.89
CA PHE A 610 9.04 -11.50 19.82
C PHE A 610 9.43 -10.29 20.66
N ASP A 611 8.64 -9.23 20.62
CA ASP A 611 8.88 -8.01 21.42
C ASP A 611 8.77 -8.30 22.92
N ALA A 612 7.74 -9.05 23.34
CA ALA A 612 7.62 -9.51 24.72
C ALA A 612 8.82 -10.40 25.17
N LEU A 613 9.35 -11.22 24.26
CA LEU A 613 10.53 -12.03 24.53
C LEU A 613 11.79 -11.17 24.73
N ILE A 614 11.99 -10.14 23.88
CA ILE A 614 13.06 -9.15 24.03
C ILE A 614 12.95 -8.46 25.39
N ASP A 615 11.77 -8.01 25.76
CA ASP A 615 11.54 -7.33 27.04
C ASP A 615 11.82 -8.24 28.23
N CYS A 616 11.39 -9.50 28.19
CA CYS A 616 11.71 -10.48 29.24
C CYS A 616 13.23 -10.67 29.41
N VAL A 617 13.95 -10.74 28.29
CA VAL A 617 15.42 -10.92 28.32
C VAL A 617 16.10 -9.66 28.84
N ARG A 618 15.70 -8.49 28.35
CA ARG A 618 16.26 -7.20 28.79
C ARG A 618 16.08 -7.01 30.29
N ASP A 619 14.87 -7.23 30.80
CA ASP A 619 14.61 -7.05 32.24
C ASP A 619 15.32 -8.09 33.13
N SER A 620 15.51 -9.31 32.61
CA SER A 620 16.17 -10.38 33.36
C SER A 620 17.69 -10.28 33.38
N PHE A 621 18.31 -9.74 32.33
CA PHE A 621 19.77 -9.83 32.14
C PHE A 621 20.49 -8.49 32.00
N ARG A 622 19.79 -7.34 32.14
CA ARG A 622 20.38 -6.01 32.01
C ARG A 622 21.61 -5.84 32.91
N ASP A 623 21.47 -6.19 34.19
CA ASP A 623 22.56 -6.04 35.15
C ASP A 623 23.73 -6.99 34.87
N GLU A 624 23.46 -8.17 34.32
CA GLU A 624 24.50 -9.12 33.96
C GLU A 624 25.27 -8.66 32.70
N MET A 625 24.60 -8.07 31.72
CA MET A 625 25.27 -7.52 30.53
C MET A 625 26.22 -6.37 30.87
N LEU A 626 25.88 -5.56 31.88
CA LEU A 626 26.72 -4.45 32.36
C LEU A 626 27.94 -4.90 33.16
N LYS A 627 27.92 -6.11 33.73
CA LYS A 627 29.10 -6.66 34.45
C LYS A 627 30.24 -7.05 33.51
N GLY A 628 29.98 -7.18 32.22
CA GLY A 628 30.96 -7.66 31.25
C GLY A 628 31.12 -9.17 31.26
N THR A 629 31.74 -9.66 30.21
CA THR A 629 32.00 -11.08 29.94
C THR A 629 33.32 -11.27 29.21
N ILE A 630 33.75 -12.52 29.07
CA ILE A 630 34.86 -12.89 28.22
C ILE A 630 34.28 -13.57 26.97
N LEU A 631 34.70 -13.09 25.81
CA LEU A 631 34.35 -13.67 24.52
C LEU A 631 35.60 -14.12 23.78
N VAL A 632 35.42 -15.00 22.84
CA VAL A 632 36.52 -15.54 22.02
C VAL A 632 36.25 -15.12 20.57
N SER A 633 37.26 -14.60 19.95
CA SER A 633 37.27 -14.29 18.52
C SER A 633 38.06 -15.34 17.74
N PRO A 634 37.44 -15.94 16.73
CA PRO A 634 38.17 -16.86 15.84
C PRO A 634 39.04 -16.11 14.81
N GLU A 635 38.74 -14.84 14.54
CA GLU A 635 39.38 -14.08 13.49
C GLU A 635 40.48 -13.13 13.98
N ASP A 636 40.34 -12.61 15.19
CA ASP A 636 41.32 -11.67 15.72
C ASP A 636 42.62 -12.37 16.19
N THR A 637 43.71 -11.62 16.11
CA THR A 637 45.03 -12.11 16.51
C THR A 637 45.47 -11.59 17.86
N GLU A 638 44.91 -10.52 18.35
CA GLU A 638 45.20 -9.85 19.59
C GLU A 638 43.98 -9.81 20.49
N ASP A 639 44.20 -9.76 21.78
CA ASP A 639 43.13 -9.53 22.76
C ASP A 639 42.84 -8.04 22.90
N TYR A 640 41.58 -7.71 23.20
CA TYR A 640 41.13 -6.32 23.33
C TYR A 640 39.89 -6.22 24.22
N PHE A 641 39.66 -5.02 24.77
CA PHE A 641 38.38 -4.68 25.37
C PHE A 641 37.39 -4.19 24.34
N ALA A 642 36.17 -4.73 24.37
CA ALA A 642 35.05 -4.35 23.50
C ALA A 642 33.90 -3.74 24.30
N PHE A 643 33.31 -2.70 23.76
CA PHE A 643 32.19 -1.97 24.33
C PHE A 643 31.08 -1.81 23.28
N TYR A 644 29.87 -2.03 23.71
CA TYR A 644 28.68 -1.79 22.90
C TYR A 644 28.08 -0.46 23.33
N VAL A 645 28.16 0.55 22.46
CA VAL A 645 27.90 1.93 22.81
C VAL A 645 26.71 2.48 22.02
N LYS A 646 25.78 3.10 22.72
CA LYS A 646 24.63 3.78 22.16
C LYS A 646 24.88 5.27 22.16
N ASN A 647 24.77 5.90 20.98
CA ASN A 647 24.97 7.32 20.76
C ASN A 647 23.63 7.95 20.35
N GLN A 648 23.21 9.03 21.00
CA GLN A 648 21.90 9.64 20.79
C GLN A 648 22.02 11.16 20.63
N ILE A 649 21.23 11.69 19.69
CA ILE A 649 20.97 13.12 19.52
C ILE A 649 19.50 13.36 19.81
N THR A 650 19.20 14.30 20.70
CA THR A 650 17.82 14.66 21.07
C THR A 650 17.43 16.02 20.50
N ASP A 651 16.14 16.22 20.32
CA ASP A 651 15.54 17.50 19.94
C ASP A 651 14.68 18.09 21.08
N ASN A 652 14.39 19.39 21.00
CA ASN A 652 13.65 20.13 22.02
C ASN A 652 12.18 20.36 21.61
N ARG A 653 11.54 19.44 20.87
CA ARG A 653 10.14 19.61 20.49
C ARG A 653 9.20 19.57 21.69
N PRO A 654 8.35 20.60 21.90
CA PRO A 654 7.59 20.76 23.15
C PRO A 654 6.51 19.69 23.37
N ASN A 655 6.07 19.00 22.34
CA ASN A 655 4.97 18.04 22.41
C ASN A 655 5.42 16.58 22.63
N LYS A 656 6.72 16.29 22.71
CA LYS A 656 7.27 14.92 22.79
C LYS A 656 7.97 14.57 24.11
N GLY A 657 8.06 15.51 25.04
CA GLY A 657 8.78 15.30 26.31
C GLY A 657 10.30 15.38 26.18
N ASP A 658 11.01 15.21 27.31
CA ASP A 658 12.48 15.39 27.39
C ASP A 658 13.31 14.34 26.63
N ASP A 659 12.67 13.32 26.03
CA ASP A 659 13.31 12.17 25.38
C ASP A 659 13.07 12.08 23.87
N SER A 660 12.71 13.18 23.21
CA SER A 660 12.58 13.15 21.74
C SER A 660 13.93 12.92 21.08
N ILE A 661 14.06 11.81 20.34
CA ILE A 661 15.29 11.38 19.66
C ILE A 661 15.26 11.90 18.22
N ALA A 662 16.26 12.73 17.87
CA ALA A 662 16.47 13.20 16.51
C ALA A 662 17.26 12.18 15.67
N ASN A 663 18.27 11.54 16.28
CA ASN A 663 19.06 10.48 15.66
C ASN A 663 19.65 9.54 16.72
N GLU A 664 19.88 8.29 16.34
CA GLU A 664 20.45 7.27 17.22
C GLU A 664 21.36 6.33 16.43
N GLN A 665 22.51 5.98 17.01
CA GLN A 665 23.44 5.04 16.42
C GLN A 665 24.03 4.09 17.47
N LEU A 666 24.05 2.79 17.16
CA LEU A 666 24.81 1.80 17.89
C LEU A 666 26.21 1.63 17.28
N SER A 667 27.21 1.47 18.13
CA SER A 667 28.60 1.30 17.71
C SER A 667 29.29 0.23 18.56
N PHE A 668 30.16 -0.54 17.91
CA PHE A 668 31.11 -1.41 18.59
C PHE A 668 32.44 -0.67 18.73
N VAL A 669 32.80 -0.33 19.94
CA VAL A 669 34.07 0.37 20.26
C VAL A 669 35.01 -0.65 20.90
N TYR A 670 36.24 -0.72 20.44
CA TYR A 670 37.23 -1.59 21.05
C TYR A 670 38.56 -0.85 21.28
N GLN A 671 39.26 -1.27 22.32
CA GLN A 671 40.58 -0.75 22.65
C GLN A 671 41.63 -1.84 22.42
N THR A 672 42.57 -1.55 21.55
CA THR A 672 43.75 -2.42 21.30
C THR A 672 44.72 -2.41 22.45
N ASN A 673 45.67 -3.38 22.48
CA ASN A 673 46.73 -3.47 23.46
C ASN A 673 47.65 -2.23 23.53
N ASN A 674 47.68 -1.43 22.47
CA ASN A 674 48.40 -0.18 22.43
C ASN A 674 47.69 1.00 23.12
N GLY A 675 46.48 0.75 23.64
CA GLY A 675 45.65 1.77 24.27
C GLY A 675 44.83 2.64 23.31
N GLU A 676 44.87 2.36 22.02
CA GLU A 676 44.10 3.10 21.00
C GLU A 676 42.70 2.58 20.88
N PHE A 677 41.73 3.48 20.79
CA PHE A 677 40.33 3.18 20.56
C PHE A 677 39.99 3.21 19.06
N HIS A 678 39.16 2.24 18.66
CA HIS A 678 38.63 2.13 17.34
C HIS A 678 37.12 1.85 17.38
N ALA A 679 36.39 2.24 16.34
CA ALA A 679 34.98 1.89 16.20
C ALA A 679 34.78 1.07 14.92
N THR A 680 33.92 0.07 15.00
CA THR A 680 33.53 -0.75 13.85
C THR A 680 32.04 -1.07 13.87
N SER A 681 31.56 -1.83 12.90
CA SER A 681 30.17 -2.27 12.81
C SER A 681 29.74 -3.04 14.05
N PRO A 682 28.54 -2.78 14.60
CA PRO A 682 27.96 -3.60 15.66
C PRO A 682 27.86 -5.09 15.31
N ALA A 683 27.87 -5.43 14.03
CA ALA A 683 27.82 -6.80 13.55
C ALA A 683 29.03 -7.65 14.00
N LYS A 684 30.19 -7.03 14.31
CA LYS A 684 31.37 -7.74 14.84
C LYS A 684 31.04 -8.54 16.09
N PHE A 685 30.06 -8.08 16.90
CA PHE A 685 29.65 -8.80 18.10
C PHE A 685 29.04 -10.16 17.82
N LEU A 686 28.50 -10.37 16.61
CA LEU A 686 27.86 -11.63 16.18
C LEU A 686 28.87 -12.72 15.86
N ASP A 687 30.12 -12.35 15.58
CA ASP A 687 31.22 -13.27 15.26
C ASP A 687 31.98 -13.69 16.52
N LEU A 688 31.68 -13.09 17.66
CA LEU A 688 32.27 -13.44 18.95
C LEU A 688 31.50 -14.59 19.62
N HIS A 689 32.23 -15.53 20.19
CA HIS A 689 31.67 -16.72 20.80
C HIS A 689 31.91 -16.79 22.30
N ALA A 690 31.03 -17.45 23.03
CA ALA A 690 31.31 -17.82 24.42
C ALA A 690 32.43 -18.88 24.48
N PRO A 691 33.36 -18.77 25.42
CA PRO A 691 34.43 -19.74 25.56
C PRO A 691 33.87 -21.13 25.92
N LEU A 692 34.35 -22.19 25.18
CA LEU A 692 33.88 -23.56 25.40
C LEU A 692 34.56 -24.21 26.61
N HIS A 693 35.87 -23.99 26.80
CA HIS A 693 36.66 -24.42 27.95
C HIS A 693 37.80 -23.45 28.15
N PHE A 694 37.98 -22.92 29.34
CA PHE A 694 39.18 -22.18 29.70
C PHE A 694 40.18 -23.13 30.39
N ALA A 695 41.23 -23.51 29.70
CA ALA A 695 42.35 -24.21 30.28
C ALA A 695 43.40 -23.29 30.96
N LYS A 696 43.29 -21.95 30.75
CA LYS A 696 44.24 -20.96 31.30
C LYS A 696 43.50 -19.94 32.17
N GLN A 697 44.17 -19.56 33.30
CA GLN A 697 43.79 -18.35 34.01
C GLN A 697 44.08 -17.14 33.08
N ILE A 698 43.02 -16.49 32.65
CA ILE A 698 43.11 -15.21 31.94
C ILE A 698 43.39 -14.13 32.98
N THR A 699 44.53 -13.47 32.85
CA THR A 699 44.84 -12.30 33.68
C THR A 699 44.32 -11.11 32.92
N LEU A 700 43.23 -10.50 33.42
CA LEU A 700 42.72 -9.27 32.84
C LEU A 700 43.77 -8.15 32.94
N PRO A 701 44.03 -7.41 31.87
CA PRO A 701 44.82 -6.17 31.99
C PRO A 701 44.13 -5.14 32.88
N ALA A 702 44.80 -4.01 33.14
CA ALA A 702 44.21 -2.94 33.93
C ALA A 702 42.87 -2.52 33.34
N VAL A 703 41.85 -2.45 34.20
CA VAL A 703 40.48 -2.13 33.77
C VAL A 703 40.45 -0.68 33.27
N ILE A 704 39.92 -0.49 32.08
CA ILE A 704 39.66 0.82 31.48
C ILE A 704 38.45 1.43 32.18
N GLY A 705 38.54 2.73 32.51
CA GLY A 705 37.40 3.46 33.03
C GLY A 705 36.31 3.66 31.97
N ASN A 706 35.06 3.46 32.37
CA ASN A 706 33.92 3.78 31.48
C ASN A 706 33.96 5.24 30.98
N GLU A 707 34.55 6.15 31.77
CA GLU A 707 34.72 7.55 31.42
C GLU A 707 35.57 7.75 30.15
N GLU A 708 36.69 7.04 30.02
CA GLU A 708 37.59 7.14 28.86
C GLU A 708 36.89 6.68 27.56
N VAL A 709 36.14 5.59 27.66
CA VAL A 709 35.38 5.06 26.51
C VAL A 709 34.26 6.03 26.11
N THR A 710 33.56 6.58 27.10
CA THR A 710 32.46 7.53 26.87
C THR A 710 32.99 8.83 26.28
N GLU A 711 34.11 9.36 26.75
CA GLU A 711 34.75 10.56 26.25
C GLU A 711 35.21 10.35 24.79
N TRP A 712 35.91 9.26 24.51
CA TRP A 712 36.32 8.93 23.15
C TRP A 712 35.14 8.74 22.18
N ALA A 713 34.11 8.00 22.60
CA ALA A 713 32.92 7.77 21.79
C ALA A 713 32.13 9.08 21.55
N PHE A 714 32.13 9.98 22.53
CA PHE A 714 31.51 11.29 22.38
C PHE A 714 32.22 12.11 21.29
N GLU A 715 33.54 12.19 21.33
CA GLU A 715 34.34 13.00 20.39
C GLU A 715 34.34 12.38 18.97
N ASN A 716 34.47 11.05 18.86
CA ASN A 716 34.72 10.40 17.57
C ASN A 716 33.46 9.81 16.90
N ILE A 717 32.35 9.67 17.64
CA ILE A 717 31.10 9.09 17.11
C ILE A 717 29.95 10.08 17.29
N THR A 718 29.71 10.55 18.53
CA THR A 718 28.53 11.38 18.81
C THR A 718 28.63 12.78 18.21
N LEU A 719 29.78 13.44 18.24
CA LEU A 719 29.94 14.75 17.62
C LEU A 719 29.85 14.73 16.09
N PRO A 720 30.46 13.79 15.37
CA PRO A 720 30.22 13.64 13.92
C PRO A 720 28.76 13.34 13.59
N LEU A 721 28.09 12.48 14.36
CA LEU A 721 26.68 12.19 14.22
C LEU A 721 25.82 13.45 14.45
N PHE A 722 26.16 14.24 15.46
CA PHE A 722 25.50 15.51 15.77
C PHE A 722 25.65 16.49 14.59
N THR A 723 26.86 16.68 14.08
CA THR A 723 27.14 17.61 12.96
C THR A 723 26.34 17.23 11.71
N SER A 724 26.34 15.96 11.32
CA SER A 724 25.58 15.48 10.18
C SER A 724 24.07 15.60 10.37
N THR A 725 23.58 15.35 11.59
CA THR A 725 22.16 15.50 11.94
C THR A 725 21.75 16.96 11.91
N GLN A 726 22.60 17.86 12.42
CA GLN A 726 22.35 19.30 12.44
C GLN A 726 22.21 19.87 11.03
N GLU A 727 23.10 19.52 10.11
CA GLU A 727 23.03 19.95 8.71
C GLU A 727 21.70 19.54 8.05
N ILE A 728 21.24 18.32 8.30
CA ILE A 728 19.96 17.81 7.77
C ILE A 728 18.79 18.59 8.34
N VAL A 729 18.76 18.76 9.68
CA VAL A 729 17.65 19.43 10.38
C VAL A 729 17.58 20.92 10.02
N GLU A 730 18.73 21.61 9.96
CA GLU A 730 18.80 23.03 9.56
C GLU A 730 18.35 23.25 8.12
N THR A 731 18.78 22.37 7.20
CA THR A 731 18.36 22.43 5.79
C THR A 731 16.85 22.25 5.64
N ASP A 732 16.29 21.26 6.33
CA ASP A 732 14.85 20.97 6.30
C ASP A 732 14.03 22.12 6.94
N ALA A 733 14.47 22.60 8.10
CA ALA A 733 13.81 23.72 8.79
C ALA A 733 13.83 25.02 8.00
N THR A 734 14.95 25.32 7.33
CA THR A 734 15.07 26.51 6.49
C THR A 734 14.08 26.47 5.32
N LYS A 735 14.01 25.35 4.60
CA LYS A 735 13.07 25.14 3.51
C LYS A 735 11.62 25.23 3.98
N ARG A 736 11.30 24.60 5.10
CA ARG A 736 9.94 24.67 5.69
C ARG A 736 9.57 26.10 6.09
N LYS A 737 10.49 26.84 6.70
CA LYS A 737 10.27 28.23 7.10
C LYS A 737 9.98 29.13 5.91
N GLU A 738 10.71 28.98 4.80
CA GLU A 738 10.43 29.70 3.54
C GLU A 738 9.04 29.37 2.99
N TYR A 739 8.67 28.09 2.98
CA TYR A 739 7.34 27.66 2.50
C TYR A 739 6.21 28.24 3.35
N LEU A 740 6.35 28.13 4.66
CA LEU A 740 5.37 28.65 5.61
C LEU A 740 5.22 30.16 5.48
N GLN A 741 6.33 30.90 5.41
CA GLN A 741 6.30 32.35 5.24
C GLN A 741 5.60 32.77 3.95
N THR A 742 5.86 32.07 2.85
CA THR A 742 5.22 32.33 1.55
C THR A 742 3.73 32.07 1.61
N ALA A 743 3.31 30.90 2.17
CA ALA A 743 1.92 30.51 2.28
C ALA A 743 1.10 31.49 3.14
N PHE A 744 1.59 31.80 4.34
CA PHE A 744 0.90 32.75 5.22
C PHE A 744 0.87 34.17 4.65
N SER A 745 1.95 34.61 3.98
CA SER A 745 1.97 35.94 3.38
C SER A 745 0.92 36.09 2.29
N GLN A 746 0.70 35.08 1.46
CA GLN A 746 -0.32 35.08 0.43
C GLN A 746 -1.74 35.07 1.01
N ILE A 747 -2.01 34.20 1.97
CA ILE A 747 -3.35 34.14 2.63
C ILE A 747 -3.67 35.45 3.34
N ILE A 748 -2.68 36.04 4.02
CA ILE A 748 -2.85 37.33 4.72
C ILE A 748 -3.12 38.45 3.72
N MET A 749 -2.39 38.44 2.59
CA MET A 749 -2.60 39.45 1.51
C MET A 749 -4.01 39.33 0.91
N ASP A 750 -4.48 38.12 0.62
CA ASP A 750 -5.85 37.92 0.11
C ASP A 750 -6.91 38.38 1.11
N LEU A 751 -6.71 38.06 2.40
CA LEU A 751 -7.59 38.55 3.47
C LEU A 751 -7.55 40.06 3.59
N ASP A 752 -6.40 40.70 3.39
CA ASP A 752 -6.28 42.15 3.41
C ASP A 752 -7.05 42.83 2.26
N ILE A 753 -6.99 42.24 1.08
CA ILE A 753 -7.82 42.70 -0.06
C ILE A 753 -9.30 42.59 0.29
N GLU A 754 -9.78 41.44 0.79
CA GLU A 754 -11.16 41.24 1.19
C GLU A 754 -11.60 42.21 2.31
N ILE A 755 -10.75 42.39 3.33
CA ILE A 755 -11.02 43.32 4.44
C ILE A 755 -11.16 44.74 3.93
N ASN A 756 -10.26 45.19 3.03
CA ASN A 756 -10.34 46.54 2.44
C ASN A 756 -11.60 46.73 1.61
N GLU A 757 -12.03 45.73 0.82
CA GLU A 757 -13.30 45.79 0.07
C GLU A 757 -14.51 45.84 1.00
N LEU A 758 -14.54 45.09 2.08
CA LEU A 758 -15.62 45.08 3.06
C LEU A 758 -15.64 46.40 3.82
N GLN A 759 -14.49 46.97 4.18
CA GLN A 759 -14.39 48.30 4.79
C GLN A 759 -14.97 49.38 3.87
N GLY A 760 -14.66 49.34 2.56
CA GLY A 760 -15.26 50.25 1.58
C GLY A 760 -16.77 50.15 1.51
N LYS A 761 -17.34 48.95 1.56
CA LYS A 761 -18.81 48.73 1.56
C LYS A 761 -19.48 49.20 2.86
N VAL A 762 -18.83 49.03 4.01
CA VAL A 762 -19.32 49.52 5.30
C VAL A 762 -19.34 51.07 5.31
N LEU A 763 -18.35 51.75 4.75
CA LEU A 763 -18.28 53.19 4.60
C LEU A 763 -19.39 53.73 3.68
N LEU A 764 -19.88 52.92 2.73
CA LEU A 764 -21.02 53.24 1.86
C LEU A 764 -22.39 52.99 2.53
N GLY A 765 -22.41 52.56 3.81
CA GLY A 765 -23.63 52.49 4.63
C GLY A 765 -24.28 51.10 4.73
N ASP A 766 -23.59 50.02 4.32
CA ASP A 766 -24.13 48.67 4.43
C ASP A 766 -23.78 48.04 5.80
N VAL A 767 -24.68 48.23 6.77
CA VAL A 767 -24.49 47.79 8.17
C VAL A 767 -24.47 46.25 8.31
N LYS A 768 -25.06 45.48 7.37
CA LYS A 768 -25.11 44.00 7.42
C LYS A 768 -23.74 43.35 7.17
N ILE A 769 -22.80 44.10 6.61
CA ILE A 769 -21.46 43.61 6.29
C ILE A 769 -20.50 43.77 7.47
N GLN A 770 -20.85 44.50 8.51
CA GLN A 770 -19.98 44.79 9.64
C GLN A 770 -19.58 43.52 10.42
N GLU A 771 -20.49 42.56 10.58
CA GLU A 771 -20.24 41.28 11.21
C GLU A 771 -19.23 40.43 10.38
N LYS A 772 -19.36 40.45 9.06
CA LYS A 772 -18.45 39.76 8.14
C LYS A 772 -17.04 40.40 8.16
N LEU A 773 -16.96 41.71 8.25
CA LEU A 773 -15.68 42.42 8.40
C LEU A 773 -14.98 42.06 9.71
N LEU A 774 -15.73 42.02 10.81
CA LEU A 774 -15.19 41.61 12.11
C LEU A 774 -14.61 40.18 12.04
N HIS A 775 -15.38 39.22 11.53
CA HIS A 775 -14.96 37.82 11.39
C HIS A 775 -13.68 37.67 10.53
N LYS A 776 -13.56 38.41 9.41
CA LYS A 776 -12.36 38.39 8.55
C LYS A 776 -11.15 39.00 9.28
N THR A 777 -11.36 40.05 10.05
CA THR A 777 -10.29 40.68 10.86
C THR A 777 -9.81 39.77 11.98
N GLU A 778 -10.73 39.08 12.67
CA GLU A 778 -10.38 38.05 13.68
C GLU A 778 -9.62 36.90 13.05
N ARG A 779 -10.07 36.43 11.88
CA ARG A 779 -9.37 35.38 11.15
C ARG A 779 -7.93 35.74 10.77
N LYS A 780 -7.69 36.99 10.33
CA LYS A 780 -6.33 37.49 10.07
C LYS A 780 -5.47 37.50 11.32
N ALA A 781 -6.00 37.94 12.45
CA ALA A 781 -5.28 37.96 13.72
C ALA A 781 -4.90 36.53 14.18
N GLU A 782 -5.83 35.58 14.03
CA GLU A 782 -5.60 34.17 14.33
C GLU A 782 -4.49 33.56 13.46
N LEU A 783 -4.51 33.84 12.15
CA LEU A 783 -3.48 33.36 11.22
C LEU A 783 -2.09 33.94 11.51
N LEU A 784 -2.01 35.21 11.88
CA LEU A 784 -0.72 35.82 12.29
C LEU A 784 -0.15 35.13 13.52
N ARG A 785 -1.01 34.87 14.54
CA ARG A 785 -0.57 34.16 15.74
C ARG A 785 -0.13 32.74 15.41
N LYS A 786 -0.88 32.00 14.58
CA LYS A 786 -0.54 30.65 14.13
C LYS A 786 0.80 30.62 13.38
N LYS A 787 1.04 31.60 12.50
CA LYS A 787 2.34 31.77 11.81
C LYS A 787 3.51 31.88 12.78
N ASP A 788 3.36 32.77 13.79
CA ASP A 788 4.45 33.00 14.77
C ASP A 788 4.67 31.78 15.66
N GLU A 789 3.64 31.05 16.03
CA GLU A 789 3.70 29.80 16.78
C GLU A 789 4.47 28.73 15.98
N ARG A 790 4.12 28.55 14.71
CA ARG A 790 4.78 27.56 13.83
C ARG A 790 6.24 27.89 13.55
N ILE A 791 6.60 29.16 13.36
CA ILE A 791 7.99 29.58 13.21
C ILE A 791 8.79 29.26 14.48
N ARG A 792 8.23 29.49 15.66
CA ARG A 792 8.89 29.14 16.92
C ARG A 792 9.10 27.64 17.08
N GLU A 793 8.10 26.83 16.72
CA GLU A 793 8.22 25.36 16.73
C GLU A 793 9.38 24.90 15.82
N MET A 794 9.53 25.48 14.63
CA MET A 794 10.63 25.16 13.73
C MET A 794 11.98 25.59 14.30
N GLU A 795 12.06 26.73 14.97
CA GLU A 795 13.28 27.18 15.64
C GLU A 795 13.67 26.27 16.83
N GLN A 796 12.68 25.67 17.49
CA GLN A 796 12.93 24.66 18.53
C GLN A 796 13.37 23.31 17.97
N MET A 797 12.86 22.91 16.79
CA MET A 797 13.31 21.69 16.11
C MET A 797 14.78 21.70 15.73
N VAL A 798 15.34 22.88 15.42
CA VAL A 798 16.76 23.04 15.07
C VAL A 798 17.66 22.93 16.30
N GLN A 799 17.11 23.12 17.49
CA GLN A 799 17.86 22.98 18.74
C GLN A 799 18.01 21.53 19.12
N ILE A 800 18.96 20.85 18.52
CA ILE A 800 19.32 19.47 18.85
C ILE A 800 20.50 19.45 19.82
N ASN A 801 20.56 18.40 20.66
CA ASN A 801 21.61 18.24 21.67
C ASN A 801 22.19 16.83 21.62
N PRO A 802 23.54 16.69 21.65
CA PRO A 802 24.17 15.39 21.78
C PRO A 802 24.06 14.91 23.24
N LYS A 803 23.58 13.67 23.44
CA LYS A 803 23.61 13.00 24.76
C LYS A 803 24.95 12.33 24.99
N ALA A 804 25.34 12.19 26.24
CA ALA A 804 26.49 11.37 26.58
C ALA A 804 26.26 9.92 26.12
N PRO A 805 27.29 9.28 25.50
CA PRO A 805 27.17 7.88 25.08
C PRO A 805 26.83 6.95 26.21
N GLU A 806 25.92 6.00 25.97
CA GLU A 806 25.52 4.97 26.96
C GLU A 806 26.21 3.65 26.60
N ILE A 807 26.97 3.09 27.55
CA ILE A 807 27.56 1.76 27.41
C ILE A 807 26.48 0.72 27.76
N LEU A 808 26.08 -0.07 26.78
CA LEU A 808 25.07 -1.11 26.93
C LEU A 808 25.64 -2.45 27.39
N GLY A 809 26.91 -2.68 27.13
CA GLY A 809 27.60 -3.89 27.55
C GLY A 809 29.10 -3.81 27.25
N CYS A 810 29.88 -4.69 27.88
CA CYS A 810 31.33 -4.78 27.65
C CYS A 810 31.78 -6.24 27.66
N ALA A 811 32.90 -6.49 26.98
CA ALA A 811 33.53 -7.78 26.94
C ALA A 811 35.06 -7.66 26.85
N TYR A 812 35.79 -8.64 27.39
CA TYR A 812 37.18 -8.83 27.05
C TYR A 812 37.26 -9.94 25.99
N VAL A 813 37.77 -9.61 24.84
CA VAL A 813 37.83 -10.50 23.70
C VAL A 813 39.22 -11.09 23.60
N VAL A 814 39.27 -12.41 23.52
CA VAL A 814 40.53 -13.18 23.47
C VAL A 814 40.59 -13.96 22.16
N PRO A 815 41.68 -13.90 21.42
CA PRO A 815 41.83 -14.70 20.21
C PRO A 815 41.89 -16.19 20.54
N LEU A 816 41.37 -17.06 19.68
CA LEU A 816 41.56 -18.47 19.74
C LEU A 816 43.05 -18.82 19.58
N SER A 817 43.59 -19.65 20.47
CA SER A 817 44.91 -20.21 20.25
C SER A 817 44.90 -21.09 18.99
N GLN A 818 46.03 -21.19 18.30
CA GLN A 818 46.14 -21.99 17.07
C GLN A 818 45.72 -23.46 17.30
N MET A 819 46.02 -24.00 18.47
CA MET A 819 45.64 -25.35 18.85
C MET A 819 44.11 -25.52 19.06
N GLU A 820 43.47 -24.52 19.66
CA GLU A 820 41.99 -24.49 19.82
C GLU A 820 41.29 -24.24 18.51
N TYR A 821 41.87 -23.40 17.63
CA TYR A 821 41.40 -23.18 16.28
C TYR A 821 41.41 -24.46 15.46
N GLU A 822 42.56 -25.23 15.51
CA GLU A 822 42.67 -26.50 14.83
C GLU A 822 41.69 -27.57 15.39
N GLN A 823 41.47 -27.58 16.70
CA GLN A 823 40.48 -28.49 17.32
C GLN A 823 39.04 -28.13 16.96
N HIS A 824 38.76 -26.84 16.85
CA HIS A 824 37.40 -26.35 16.62
C HIS A 824 37.04 -26.40 15.14
N TYR A 825 37.95 -25.97 14.28
CA TYR A 825 37.74 -25.83 12.85
C TYR A 825 38.32 -27.03 12.03
N GLY A 826 39.16 -27.84 12.60
CA GLY A 826 39.84 -28.94 11.90
C GLY A 826 40.86 -28.48 10.86
N MET A 827 41.31 -27.23 10.95
CA MET A 827 42.20 -26.58 10.00
C MET A 827 43.21 -25.69 10.72
N LYS A 828 44.34 -25.43 10.08
CA LYS A 828 45.32 -24.45 10.58
C LYS A 828 45.00 -23.07 10.02
N ARG A 829 45.04 -22.06 10.88
CA ARG A 829 45.10 -20.68 10.44
C ARG A 829 46.45 -20.40 9.81
N ASP A 830 46.45 -19.79 8.64
CA ASP A 830 47.66 -19.48 7.90
C ASP A 830 47.46 -18.12 7.21
N ASP A 831 47.89 -17.05 7.93
CA ASP A 831 47.72 -15.65 7.47
C ASP A 831 48.41 -15.40 6.12
N GLU A 832 49.49 -16.16 5.78
CA GLU A 832 50.16 -16.07 4.47
C GLU A 832 49.24 -16.59 3.34
N VAL A 833 48.54 -17.69 3.61
CA VAL A 833 47.56 -18.29 2.67
C VAL A 833 46.37 -17.37 2.45
N GLU A 834 45.88 -16.73 3.50
CA GLU A 834 44.77 -15.75 3.40
C GLU A 834 45.20 -14.53 2.60
N ALA A 835 46.39 -13.96 2.86
CA ALA A 835 46.88 -12.82 2.12
C ALA A 835 47.10 -13.14 0.62
N ILE A 836 47.60 -14.33 0.28
CA ILE A 836 47.76 -14.77 -1.12
C ILE A 836 46.40 -14.89 -1.79
N ALA A 837 45.42 -15.47 -1.11
CA ALA A 837 44.07 -15.62 -1.64
C ALA A 837 43.39 -14.26 -1.90
N MET A 838 43.51 -13.35 -0.94
CA MET A 838 42.94 -12.01 -1.05
C MET A 838 43.56 -11.23 -2.22
N ASN A 839 44.89 -11.21 -2.31
CA ASN A 839 45.58 -10.52 -3.40
C ASN A 839 45.18 -11.09 -4.77
N MET A 840 45.10 -12.41 -4.90
CA MET A 840 44.69 -13.05 -6.13
C MET A 840 43.26 -12.74 -6.54
N ALA A 841 42.36 -12.64 -5.59
CA ALA A 841 40.97 -12.24 -5.81
C ALA A 841 40.88 -10.78 -6.28
N ILE A 842 41.59 -9.85 -5.64
CA ILE A 842 41.66 -8.42 -6.03
C ILE A 842 42.30 -8.26 -7.41
N GLU A 843 43.40 -8.93 -7.68
CA GLU A 843 44.08 -8.93 -9.00
C GLU A 843 43.14 -9.43 -10.10
N TYR A 844 42.39 -10.48 -9.84
CA TYR A 844 41.40 -11.01 -10.80
C TYR A 844 40.30 -9.98 -11.10
N GLU A 845 39.67 -9.40 -10.09
CA GLU A 845 38.60 -8.40 -10.27
C GLU A 845 39.10 -7.17 -11.00
N THR A 846 40.31 -6.71 -10.66
CA THR A 846 40.95 -5.56 -11.33
C THR A 846 41.27 -5.86 -12.80
N ALA A 847 41.75 -7.06 -13.10
CA ALA A 847 42.00 -7.50 -14.48
C ALA A 847 40.71 -7.67 -15.30
N ASP A 848 39.60 -8.06 -14.66
CA ASP A 848 38.26 -8.17 -15.25
C ASP A 848 37.56 -6.78 -15.41
N GLY A 849 38.24 -5.69 -15.02
CA GLY A 849 37.78 -4.31 -15.18
C GLY A 849 36.84 -3.82 -14.09
N TRP A 850 36.91 -4.44 -12.92
CA TRP A 850 36.18 -4.06 -11.72
C TRP A 850 37.08 -3.27 -10.76
N GLU A 851 36.50 -2.36 -10.00
CA GLU A 851 37.14 -1.69 -8.90
C GLU A 851 36.89 -2.48 -7.63
N ALA A 852 37.92 -3.19 -7.13
CA ALA A 852 37.83 -4.04 -5.97
C ALA A 852 38.35 -3.31 -4.72
N GLU A 853 37.52 -3.25 -3.68
CA GLU A 853 37.83 -2.68 -2.37
C GLU A 853 37.90 -3.80 -1.34
N ASP A 854 39.01 -3.87 -0.59
CA ASP A 854 39.13 -4.76 0.56
C ASP A 854 38.33 -4.15 1.74
N VAL A 855 37.30 -4.87 2.17
CA VAL A 855 36.43 -4.49 3.29
C VAL A 855 36.44 -5.53 4.41
N SER A 856 37.37 -6.47 4.38
CA SER A 856 37.47 -7.57 5.36
C SER A 856 37.54 -7.05 6.81
N CYS A 857 38.20 -5.94 7.05
CA CYS A 857 38.28 -5.32 8.37
C CYS A 857 36.95 -4.67 8.84
N GLN A 858 35.94 -4.53 7.97
CA GLN A 858 34.66 -3.90 8.30
C GLN A 858 33.62 -4.93 8.81
N ASN A 859 33.90 -6.21 8.84
CA ASN A 859 33.03 -7.30 9.28
C ASN A 859 31.63 -7.30 8.64
N LEU A 860 31.60 -7.10 7.34
CA LEU A 860 30.33 -7.02 6.59
C LEU A 860 29.79 -8.42 6.20
N GLY A 861 30.54 -9.50 6.54
CA GLY A 861 30.22 -10.88 6.17
C GLY A 861 30.60 -11.21 4.72
N TYR A 862 31.54 -10.44 4.17
CA TYR A 862 32.27 -10.68 2.92
C TYR A 862 33.56 -9.85 2.93
N ASP A 863 34.57 -10.25 2.15
CA ASP A 863 35.92 -9.69 2.20
C ASP A 863 36.16 -8.59 1.18
N ILE A 864 35.57 -8.68 -0.02
CA ILE A 864 35.80 -7.74 -1.11
C ILE A 864 34.46 -7.20 -1.62
N ARG A 865 34.42 -5.87 -1.77
CA ARG A 865 33.38 -5.18 -2.53
C ARG A 865 33.95 -4.79 -3.89
N SER A 866 33.37 -5.33 -4.98
CA SER A 866 33.86 -5.06 -6.33
C SER A 866 32.77 -4.38 -7.15
N VAL A 867 33.10 -3.28 -7.84
CA VAL A 867 32.15 -2.45 -8.59
C VAL A 867 32.64 -2.29 -10.03
N ASN A 868 31.75 -2.46 -11.00
CA ASN A 868 32.09 -2.24 -12.40
C ASN A 868 31.66 -0.84 -12.88
N LYS A 869 32.03 -0.48 -14.12
CA LYS A 869 31.69 0.79 -14.77
C LYS A 869 30.18 1.05 -14.92
N LEU A 870 29.34 0.04 -14.76
CA LEU A 870 27.88 0.11 -14.82
C LEU A 870 27.24 0.14 -13.41
N ASP A 871 28.07 0.35 -12.38
CA ASP A 871 27.65 0.35 -10.97
C ASP A 871 27.05 -1.00 -10.49
N ILE A 872 27.39 -2.11 -11.16
CA ILE A 872 27.03 -3.45 -10.69
C ILE A 872 28.05 -3.86 -9.64
N LYS A 873 27.56 -4.36 -8.50
CA LYS A 873 28.41 -4.78 -7.38
C LYS A 873 28.49 -6.29 -7.29
N ARG A 874 29.68 -6.77 -6.92
CA ARG A 874 29.94 -8.12 -6.44
C ARG A 874 30.38 -8.04 -4.99
N TYR A 875 29.81 -8.88 -4.16
CA TYR A 875 30.18 -9.06 -2.76
C TYR A 875 30.86 -10.42 -2.64
N ILE A 876 32.14 -10.41 -2.38
CA ILE A 876 32.98 -11.58 -2.56
C ILE A 876 33.53 -12.01 -1.22
N GLU A 877 33.20 -13.23 -0.84
CA GLU A 877 33.86 -13.96 0.25
C GLU A 877 35.04 -14.73 -0.29
N VAL A 878 36.21 -14.60 0.31
CA VAL A 878 37.45 -15.21 -0.16
C VAL A 878 37.93 -16.27 0.82
N LYS A 879 38.21 -17.49 0.32
CA LYS A 879 38.73 -18.59 1.14
C LYS A 879 40.03 -19.14 0.54
N GLY A 880 41.12 -18.99 1.27
CA GLY A 880 42.43 -19.53 0.90
C GLY A 880 42.66 -20.96 1.39
N ARG A 881 43.38 -21.79 0.60
CA ARG A 881 43.79 -23.12 0.96
C ARG A 881 45.21 -23.37 0.50
N SER A 882 46.02 -24.00 1.35
CA SER A 882 47.39 -24.41 1.01
C SER A 882 47.43 -25.57 0.00
N GLY A 883 46.39 -26.40 -0.03
CA GLY A 883 46.18 -27.55 -0.92
C GLY A 883 44.75 -27.55 -1.51
N LEU A 884 44.33 -28.72 -1.99
CA LEU A 884 42.96 -28.97 -2.49
C LEU A 884 42.13 -29.56 -1.35
N ASP A 885 41.39 -28.69 -0.65
CA ASP A 885 40.60 -29.09 0.52
C ASP A 885 39.23 -28.38 0.54
N GLY A 886 38.31 -28.87 1.39
CA GLY A 886 37.06 -28.21 1.66
C GLY A 886 37.23 -26.83 2.31
N VAL A 887 36.26 -25.97 2.25
CA VAL A 887 36.26 -24.65 2.87
C VAL A 887 35.26 -24.57 4.00
N MET A 888 35.50 -23.67 4.94
CA MET A 888 34.61 -23.39 6.05
C MET A 888 34.06 -21.96 5.87
N LEU A 889 32.81 -21.79 6.18
CA LEU A 889 32.17 -20.49 6.28
C LEU A 889 31.63 -20.30 7.70
N SER A 890 31.78 -19.11 8.24
CA SER A 890 31.09 -18.69 9.47
C SER A 890 29.58 -18.59 9.22
N GLU A 891 28.82 -18.53 10.31
CA GLU A 891 27.38 -18.33 10.18
C GLU A 891 27.07 -16.96 9.59
N ASN A 892 27.81 -15.93 9.94
CA ASN A 892 27.66 -14.59 9.40
C ASN A 892 27.91 -14.56 7.89
N GLU A 893 29.03 -15.12 7.42
CA GLU A 893 29.38 -15.21 5.99
C GLU A 893 28.32 -15.98 5.21
N MET A 894 27.91 -17.16 5.69
CA MET A 894 26.91 -17.97 5.02
C MET A 894 25.57 -17.26 4.88
N ASN A 895 25.13 -16.61 5.95
CA ASN A 895 23.88 -15.87 5.96
C ASN A 895 23.94 -14.64 5.05
N ARG A 896 25.09 -13.96 5.04
CA ARG A 896 25.30 -12.82 4.16
C ARG A 896 25.30 -13.23 2.69
N LEU A 897 25.98 -14.31 2.34
CA LEU A 897 25.95 -14.88 1.00
C LEU A 897 24.54 -15.29 0.56
N ALA A 898 23.75 -15.86 1.47
CA ALA A 898 22.35 -16.19 1.20
C ALA A 898 21.48 -14.94 0.97
N GLN A 899 21.68 -13.91 1.76
CA GLN A 899 20.95 -12.64 1.66
C GLN A 899 21.23 -11.89 0.35
N LEU A 900 22.51 -11.82 -0.05
CA LEU A 900 22.97 -11.11 -1.24
C LEU A 900 22.66 -11.86 -2.54
N GLY A 901 22.38 -13.16 -2.47
CA GLY A 901 21.88 -13.97 -3.59
C GLY A 901 22.76 -13.90 -4.82
N ASN A 902 22.25 -13.41 -5.95
CA ASN A 902 23.01 -13.34 -7.20
C ASN A 902 24.17 -12.34 -7.20
N SER A 903 24.21 -11.40 -6.28
CA SER A 903 25.31 -10.45 -6.11
C SER A 903 26.43 -11.03 -5.22
N ALA A 904 26.17 -12.15 -4.52
CA ALA A 904 27.14 -12.85 -3.70
C ALA A 904 28.02 -13.77 -4.51
N TRP A 905 29.30 -13.76 -4.21
CA TRP A 905 30.31 -14.60 -4.79
C TRP A 905 31.15 -15.27 -3.71
N LEU A 906 31.46 -16.53 -3.90
CA LEU A 906 32.47 -17.24 -3.13
C LEU A 906 33.70 -17.52 -4.01
N TYR A 907 34.83 -16.96 -3.61
CA TYR A 907 36.13 -17.16 -4.27
C TYR A 907 36.95 -18.09 -3.43
N ILE A 908 37.38 -19.23 -4.03
CA ILE A 908 38.19 -20.21 -3.38
C ILE A 908 39.52 -20.29 -4.10
N VAL A 909 40.59 -19.95 -3.38
CA VAL A 909 41.95 -20.02 -3.91
C VAL A 909 42.65 -21.23 -3.28
N VAL A 910 43.03 -22.17 -4.10
CA VAL A 910 43.71 -23.40 -3.67
C VAL A 910 45.17 -23.38 -4.05
N ASN A 911 45.97 -24.22 -3.44
CA ASN A 911 47.41 -24.37 -3.67
C ASN A 911 48.18 -23.03 -3.45
N CYS A 912 47.77 -22.21 -2.51
CA CYS A 912 48.34 -20.86 -2.28
C CYS A 912 49.86 -20.88 -2.10
N LYS A 913 50.43 -21.90 -1.50
CA LYS A 913 51.91 -22.03 -1.28
C LYS A 913 52.70 -22.59 -2.46
N SER A 914 52.02 -22.93 -3.57
CA SER A 914 52.71 -23.49 -4.74
C SER A 914 52.28 -22.76 -6.02
N THR A 915 51.22 -23.21 -6.65
CA THR A 915 50.64 -22.58 -7.85
C THR A 915 49.18 -22.25 -7.57
N PRO A 916 48.90 -21.04 -7.11
CA PRO A 916 47.55 -20.65 -6.72
C PRO A 916 46.57 -20.78 -7.88
N GLN A 917 45.37 -21.29 -7.61
CA GLN A 917 44.25 -21.40 -8.59
C GLN A 917 43.00 -20.88 -7.98
N LEU A 918 42.31 -19.96 -8.69
CA LEU A 918 41.07 -19.32 -8.27
C LEU A 918 39.86 -20.04 -8.84
N TYR A 919 38.90 -20.35 -7.97
CA TYR A 919 37.57 -20.87 -8.31
C TYR A 919 36.53 -19.87 -7.85
N ARG A 920 35.53 -19.57 -8.73
CA ARG A 920 34.53 -18.54 -8.50
C ARG A 920 33.12 -19.11 -8.59
N ILE A 921 32.28 -18.83 -7.62
CA ILE A 921 30.94 -19.38 -7.55
C ILE A 921 29.97 -18.26 -7.22
N GLN A 922 29.10 -17.94 -8.16
CA GLN A 922 28.04 -16.99 -7.98
C GLN A 922 26.85 -17.61 -7.25
N ASN A 923 26.24 -16.89 -6.32
CA ASN A 923 25.11 -17.33 -5.50
C ASN A 923 25.36 -18.69 -4.83
N PRO A 924 26.42 -18.78 -4.01
CA PRO A 924 26.85 -20.04 -3.41
C PRO A 924 25.78 -20.68 -2.54
N ALA A 925 24.99 -19.88 -1.82
CA ALA A 925 23.92 -20.38 -0.96
C ALA A 925 22.85 -21.19 -1.72
N LYS A 926 22.58 -20.85 -3.00
CA LYS A 926 21.62 -21.57 -3.84
C LYS A 926 22.24 -22.72 -4.61
N LYS A 927 23.51 -22.58 -5.03
CA LYS A 927 24.17 -23.55 -5.91
C LYS A 927 24.90 -24.69 -5.16
N LEU A 928 25.24 -24.45 -3.91
CA LEU A 928 26.07 -25.38 -3.12
C LEU A 928 25.26 -25.95 -1.94
N THR A 929 25.60 -27.18 -1.57
CA THR A 929 25.07 -27.84 -0.37
C THR A 929 26.14 -27.81 0.71
N PHE A 930 25.83 -27.17 1.82
CA PHE A 930 26.73 -27.02 2.96
C PHE A 930 26.37 -28.01 4.06
N GLU A 931 27.38 -28.65 4.64
CA GLU A 931 27.22 -29.51 5.80
C GLU A 931 27.32 -28.66 7.08
N ARG A 932 26.29 -28.66 7.90
CA ARG A 932 26.32 -27.97 9.19
C ARG A 932 27.04 -28.84 10.23
N LYS A 933 28.10 -28.32 10.84
CA LYS A 933 28.82 -29.00 11.94
C LYS A 933 28.27 -28.55 13.30
N ASP A 934 27.81 -29.50 14.12
CA ASP A 934 27.06 -29.31 15.37
C ASP A 934 27.82 -28.67 16.55
N LYS A 935 29.10 -28.36 16.46
CA LYS A 935 29.91 -27.86 17.59
C LYS A 935 30.21 -26.34 17.55
N GLY A 936 29.79 -25.65 16.60
CA GLY A 936 29.82 -24.20 16.35
C GLY A 936 28.99 -23.98 15.14
N VAL A 937 28.41 -22.82 15.00
CA VAL A 937 27.54 -22.53 13.87
C VAL A 937 28.43 -22.27 12.66
N GLN A 938 28.84 -23.34 11.99
CA GLN A 938 29.72 -23.32 10.83
C GLN A 938 29.19 -24.20 9.74
N TYR A 939 29.48 -23.80 8.52
CA TYR A 939 29.07 -24.49 7.32
C TYR A 939 30.33 -25.02 6.61
N TYR A 940 30.43 -26.34 6.51
CA TYR A 940 31.50 -27.01 5.77
C TYR A 940 31.05 -27.26 4.34
N LEU A 941 31.91 -26.92 3.40
CA LEU A 941 31.70 -27.14 1.99
C LEU A 941 32.73 -28.14 1.48
N PRO A 942 32.33 -29.40 1.17
CA PRO A 942 33.23 -30.44 0.67
C PRO A 942 33.83 -30.05 -0.68
N LEU A 943 35.06 -30.56 -0.93
CA LEU A 943 35.79 -30.34 -2.18
C LEU A 943 34.98 -30.74 -3.42
N ASP A 944 34.31 -31.87 -3.37
CA ASP A 944 33.58 -32.45 -4.50
C ASP A 944 32.34 -31.58 -4.85
N GLU A 945 31.80 -30.87 -3.88
CA GLU A 945 30.61 -30.03 -4.07
C GLU A 945 30.92 -28.75 -4.85
N TRP A 946 32.01 -28.06 -4.58
CA TRP A 946 32.32 -26.78 -5.21
C TRP A 946 33.17 -26.85 -6.46
N ARG A 947 34.07 -27.86 -6.58
CA ARG A 947 35.03 -27.98 -7.67
C ARG A 947 34.39 -28.01 -9.07
N ASN A 948 33.24 -28.65 -9.19
CA ASN A 948 32.52 -28.83 -10.46
C ASN A 948 31.47 -27.73 -10.72
N LYS A 949 31.27 -26.78 -9.80
CA LYS A 949 30.24 -25.72 -9.90
C LYS A 949 30.84 -24.31 -10.04
N THR A 950 32.13 -24.21 -10.40
CA THR A 950 32.81 -22.93 -10.60
C THR A 950 32.33 -22.23 -11.90
N GLU A 951 32.26 -20.92 -11.90
CA GLU A 951 32.03 -20.11 -13.09
C GLU A 951 33.32 -20.01 -13.92
N LYS A 952 33.19 -20.08 -15.25
CA LYS A 952 34.32 -19.95 -16.17
C LYS A 952 34.77 -18.52 -16.31
#